data_c3ce83d9e92817a5b84e900114aefd0b
#
_entry.id   c3ce83d9e92817a5b84e900114aefd0b
#
_cell.length_a   1.000
_cell.length_b   1.000
_cell.length_c   1.000
_cell.angle_alpha   90.00
_cell.angle_beta   90.00
_cell.angle_gamma   90.00
#
_symmetry.space_group_name_H-M   'P 1'
#
loop_
_entity.id
_entity.type
_entity.pdbx_description
1 polymer ?
#
loop_
_entity_poly.entity_id
_entity_poly.type
_entity_poly.pdbx_seq_one_letter_code
_entity_poly.pdbx_strand_id
1 'polypeptide(L)'
;MKKITTFILALGMSIPVVAQQHFEMGKPNDNNYRYLDDYADLKKYIDRSQYPNFRMGLAIIVNDYLNNSMVRECINRNANETVAGNAMKMSSCVDGNGNMNFSNVTNFVNTATNAGLEVYGHTLAWHSQQPKGWLLKLLQDKPAPELEDGDVTVHVPVYSKDFRSNQSVGWKSDETTYGYKLSFSSTDGLKIHCTKKNPNSWDVQFLACTDILMEKGKTYRMSMTVKGTKAGKLHTKLGDWAGGPGGDVAFDTEWKTVTRDYKASYASNFYMLQCGDFEGDIYIRDIKFEGTKLGKTIEEDRRCLKVEATERVDEVWDNQFWLVPGSFSSGAKYEFTADVRADKAATASTQIHNDPSNYVHHEAFGKIPFTTEWKTIKVSGTFSKAGKSIAFNLSDLSDANNYYFDNVSLKINGTEKIKNGDLEGTDVSSFKIKTNRGGVEAPAICEHLTYVYVPSSIPLSQEERHDTLVYAMDKWIKGMMQACGGKVKAWDVVNEAISGGGNDGEGNYTLQHSEGYNPNGTWDVGGDAFYWQDYMGDLEYVRQAVRLARKYGPEDIKLFINDYNLESFWDNNKKLKSLINWIKKWEADGVTKIDGIGTQMHLSCSMSDNELNNRKKYIKQMFKLMAQSGKLCRVSEFDMGMDDKNGNSVSTGNMTEEMHQRMADYYEWIVKQYLTIIPPEQQWGICHWCPTDSPAGSGWRANTPVGIWDINYYRKHAYAGFVRGFGGVVSGIETVNEEEPIVKKGIYDLSGRRISEGTDISTLPAGFYIVNGKKMVKK
;
A
#
# COMPACT_ATOMS: atom_id res chain seq x y z
N MET A 1 56.78 24.98 -46.97
CA MET A 1 55.55 24.21 -47.23
C MET A 1 55.78 22.73 -46.87
N LYS A 2 55.46 22.33 -45.68
CA LYS A 2 55.53 20.94 -45.22
C LYS A 2 54.10 20.43 -45.04
N LYS A 3 53.73 19.39 -45.81
CA LYS A 3 52.44 18.67 -45.70
C LYS A 3 52.54 17.75 -44.47
N ILE A 4 51.65 17.94 -43.55
CA ILE A 4 51.44 17.01 -42.42
C ILE A 4 50.29 16.09 -42.82
N THR A 5 50.62 14.80 -43.00
CA THR A 5 49.68 13.73 -43.27
C THR A 5 49.20 13.19 -41.93
N THR A 6 47.93 13.40 -41.61
CA THR A 6 47.31 12.86 -40.41
C THR A 6 46.88 11.42 -40.67
N PHE A 7 47.48 10.47 -40.01
CA PHE A 7 47.04 9.06 -39.94
C PHE A 7 45.90 8.94 -38.95
N ILE A 8 44.70 8.63 -39.45
CA ILE A 8 43.57 8.24 -38.59
C ILE A 8 43.70 6.73 -38.35
N LEU A 9 44.11 6.37 -37.12
CA LEU A 9 44.08 4.99 -36.65
C LEU A 9 42.61 4.64 -36.27
N ALA A 10 41.91 3.91 -37.12
CA ALA A 10 40.62 3.33 -36.79
C ALA A 10 40.85 2.14 -35.85
N LEU A 11 40.67 2.35 -34.54
CA LEU A 11 40.52 1.24 -33.59
C LEU A 11 39.19 0.57 -33.83
N GLY A 12 39.20 -0.54 -34.55
CA GLY A 12 38.07 -1.46 -34.62
C GLY A 12 37.85 -2.11 -33.25
N MET A 13 36.91 -1.58 -32.44
CA MET A 13 36.35 -2.35 -31.36
C MET A 13 35.54 -3.48 -31.95
N SER A 14 36.12 -4.67 -32.02
CA SER A 14 35.35 -5.89 -32.16
C SER A 14 34.54 -6.09 -30.89
N ILE A 15 33.28 -5.67 -30.94
CA ILE A 15 32.28 -6.11 -29.97
C ILE A 15 32.21 -7.63 -30.14
N PRO A 16 32.50 -8.47 -29.13
CA PRO A 16 32.24 -9.89 -29.28
C PRO A 16 30.74 -10.01 -29.48
N VAL A 17 30.35 -10.42 -30.66
CA VAL A 17 29.02 -10.99 -30.91
C VAL A 17 29.00 -12.23 -30.04
N VAL A 18 28.42 -12.12 -28.84
CA VAL A 18 28.05 -13.28 -28.06
C VAL A 18 27.04 -13.99 -28.93
N ALA A 19 27.47 -15.07 -29.59
CA ALA A 19 26.58 -15.94 -30.34
C ALA A 19 25.44 -16.30 -29.37
N GLN A 20 24.22 -15.90 -29.70
CA GLN A 20 23.04 -16.31 -28.95
C GLN A 20 23.08 -17.84 -28.86
N GLN A 21 23.34 -18.37 -27.68
CA GLN A 21 23.28 -19.81 -27.48
C GLN A 21 21.86 -20.24 -27.83
N HIS A 22 21.76 -21.13 -28.78
CA HIS A 22 20.50 -21.74 -29.17
C HIS A 22 20.07 -22.58 -27.97
N PHE A 23 18.99 -22.18 -27.32
CA PHE A 23 18.48 -22.87 -26.11
C PHE A 23 17.67 -24.09 -26.58
N GLU A 24 18.14 -25.29 -26.24
CA GLU A 24 17.33 -26.51 -26.32
C GLU A 24 16.51 -26.66 -25.03
N MET A 25 15.20 -26.39 -25.14
CA MET A 25 14.30 -26.56 -24.03
C MET A 25 14.13 -28.05 -23.66
N GLY A 26 14.28 -28.31 -22.37
CA GLY A 26 13.61 -29.43 -21.76
C GLY A 26 14.32 -30.76 -21.78
N LYS A 27 15.66 -30.82 -21.82
CA LYS A 27 16.37 -32.07 -21.55
C LYS A 27 16.95 -32.05 -20.15
N PRO A 28 16.35 -32.81 -19.19
CA PRO A 28 16.89 -32.91 -17.85
C PRO A 28 18.24 -33.65 -17.88
N ASN A 29 19.19 -33.12 -17.11
CA ASN A 29 20.54 -33.73 -17.01
C ASN A 29 20.56 -35.04 -16.19
N ASP A 30 19.48 -35.35 -15.44
CA ASP A 30 19.38 -36.52 -14.59
C ASP A 30 18.51 -37.61 -15.24
N ASN A 31 18.92 -38.87 -15.07
CA ASN A 31 18.15 -40.02 -15.55
C ASN A 31 16.72 -40.08 -14.97
N ASN A 32 16.51 -39.58 -13.74
CA ASN A 32 15.20 -39.54 -13.09
C ASN A 32 14.23 -38.59 -13.77
N TYR A 33 14.74 -37.64 -14.56
CA TYR A 33 13.96 -36.60 -15.25
C TYR A 33 13.81 -36.87 -16.75
N ARG A 34 14.47 -37.88 -17.32
CA ARG A 34 14.44 -38.18 -18.78
C ARG A 34 13.03 -38.39 -19.32
N TYR A 35 12.13 -38.95 -18.53
CA TYR A 35 10.74 -39.16 -18.95
C TYR A 35 10.02 -37.83 -19.25
N LEU A 36 10.50 -36.69 -18.77
CA LEU A 36 9.94 -35.36 -19.02
C LEU A 36 10.21 -34.91 -20.47
N ASP A 37 11.21 -35.48 -21.15
CA ASP A 37 11.52 -35.18 -22.55
C ASP A 37 10.40 -35.67 -23.48
N ASP A 38 9.67 -36.71 -23.09
CA ASP A 38 8.63 -37.33 -23.90
C ASP A 38 7.32 -36.52 -23.89
N TYR A 39 7.18 -35.53 -23.02
CA TYR A 39 6.01 -34.65 -22.99
C TYR A 39 6.06 -33.61 -24.12
N ALA A 40 4.91 -33.37 -24.75
CA ALA A 40 4.72 -32.26 -25.66
C ALA A 40 4.66 -30.92 -24.93
N ASP A 41 4.54 -29.80 -25.65
CA ASP A 41 4.34 -28.47 -25.11
C ASP A 41 2.96 -28.38 -24.40
N LEU A 42 2.85 -27.67 -23.25
CA LEU A 42 1.66 -27.66 -22.40
C LEU A 42 0.36 -27.38 -23.13
N LYS A 43 0.33 -26.37 -24.00
CA LYS A 43 -0.89 -25.98 -24.72
C LYS A 43 -1.42 -27.04 -25.68
N LYS A 44 -0.62 -28.08 -26.00
CA LYS A 44 -1.04 -29.17 -26.87
C LYS A 44 -1.92 -30.18 -26.16
N TYR A 45 -1.94 -30.19 -24.84
CA TYR A 45 -2.78 -31.07 -24.02
C TYR A 45 -4.16 -30.53 -23.75
N ILE A 46 -4.49 -29.31 -24.20
CA ILE A 46 -5.79 -28.69 -24.00
C ILE A 46 -6.70 -29.06 -25.17
N ASP A 47 -7.69 -29.88 -24.89
CA ASP A 47 -8.73 -30.21 -25.87
C ASP A 47 -9.67 -29.03 -26.08
N ARG A 48 -9.43 -28.28 -27.17
CA ARG A 48 -10.23 -27.13 -27.56
C ARG A 48 -11.67 -27.46 -27.94
N SER A 49 -11.98 -28.72 -28.25
CA SER A 49 -13.34 -29.15 -28.53
C SER A 49 -14.17 -29.28 -27.24
N GLN A 50 -13.52 -29.70 -26.17
CA GLN A 50 -14.13 -29.85 -24.85
C GLN A 50 -14.04 -28.55 -24.02
N TYR A 51 -12.94 -27.80 -24.16
CA TYR A 51 -12.67 -26.58 -23.38
C TYR A 51 -12.37 -25.38 -24.29
N PRO A 52 -13.35 -24.88 -25.05
CA PRO A 52 -13.12 -23.89 -26.11
C PRO A 52 -12.59 -22.55 -25.57
N ASN A 53 -12.96 -22.22 -24.36
CA ASN A 53 -12.58 -20.95 -23.72
C ASN A 53 -11.35 -21.05 -22.80
N PHE A 54 -10.83 -22.26 -22.56
CA PHE A 54 -9.71 -22.45 -21.64
C PHE A 54 -8.41 -21.88 -22.19
N ARG A 55 -7.67 -21.14 -21.37
CA ARG A 55 -6.34 -20.61 -21.66
C ARG A 55 -5.31 -21.20 -20.71
N MET A 56 -4.22 -21.70 -21.29
CA MET A 56 -2.99 -21.96 -20.53
C MET A 56 -2.15 -20.70 -20.55
N GLY A 57 -2.09 -20.02 -19.42
CA GLY A 57 -1.36 -18.77 -19.25
C GLY A 57 0.01 -18.99 -18.60
N LEU A 58 0.98 -18.15 -18.96
CA LEU A 58 2.26 -18.04 -18.26
C LEU A 58 2.56 -16.55 -18.03
N ALA A 59 2.80 -16.17 -16.77
CA ALA A 59 3.22 -14.82 -16.46
C ALA A 59 4.72 -14.63 -16.74
N ILE A 60 5.11 -13.42 -17.09
CA ILE A 60 6.46 -13.13 -17.55
C ILE A 60 6.99 -11.79 -17.02
N ILE A 61 8.32 -11.69 -16.97
CA ILE A 61 9.02 -10.41 -16.92
C ILE A 61 9.13 -9.91 -18.37
N VAL A 62 8.48 -8.80 -18.68
CA VAL A 62 8.37 -8.29 -20.07
C VAL A 62 9.74 -8.08 -20.72
N ASN A 63 10.70 -7.50 -19.98
CA ASN A 63 12.04 -7.28 -20.53
C ASN A 63 12.75 -8.58 -20.92
N ASP A 64 12.56 -9.66 -20.14
CA ASP A 64 13.13 -10.96 -20.45
C ASP A 64 12.44 -11.56 -21.68
N TYR A 65 11.11 -11.47 -21.76
CA TYR A 65 10.38 -11.93 -22.94
C TYR A 65 10.77 -11.20 -24.24
N LEU A 66 10.99 -9.88 -24.16
CA LEU A 66 11.37 -9.08 -25.31
C LEU A 66 12.82 -9.31 -25.76
N ASN A 67 13.75 -9.54 -24.81
CA ASN A 67 15.18 -9.52 -25.08
C ASN A 67 15.87 -10.89 -25.00
N ASN A 68 15.23 -11.90 -24.37
CA ASN A 68 15.78 -13.25 -24.24
C ASN A 68 14.99 -14.22 -25.12
N SER A 69 15.65 -14.76 -26.14
CA SER A 69 15.02 -15.71 -27.11
C SER A 69 14.57 -17.01 -26.41
N MET A 70 15.29 -17.47 -25.40
CA MET A 70 14.98 -18.66 -24.63
C MET A 70 13.65 -18.51 -23.88
N VAL A 71 13.50 -17.39 -23.13
CA VAL A 71 12.26 -17.07 -22.43
C VAL A 71 11.10 -16.99 -23.42
N ARG A 72 11.30 -16.24 -24.50
CA ARG A 72 10.26 -16.06 -25.52
C ARG A 72 9.85 -17.38 -26.17
N GLU A 73 10.80 -18.25 -26.51
CA GLU A 73 10.51 -19.56 -27.08
C GLU A 73 9.76 -20.46 -26.10
N CYS A 74 10.19 -20.51 -24.83
CA CYS A 74 9.51 -21.27 -23.80
C CYS A 74 8.04 -20.87 -23.67
N ILE A 75 7.76 -19.57 -23.57
CA ILE A 75 6.40 -19.05 -23.43
C ILE A 75 5.58 -19.34 -24.69
N ASN A 76 6.10 -18.98 -25.87
CA ASN A 76 5.37 -19.15 -27.13
C ASN A 76 5.00 -20.60 -27.45
N ARG A 77 5.84 -21.56 -27.03
CA ARG A 77 5.57 -22.99 -27.23
C ARG A 77 4.54 -23.54 -26.26
N ASN A 78 4.57 -23.10 -24.99
CA ASN A 78 3.81 -23.75 -23.92
C ASN A 78 2.50 -23.04 -23.58
N ALA A 79 2.34 -21.75 -23.89
CA ALA A 79 1.18 -20.95 -23.53
C ALA A 79 0.29 -20.60 -24.74
N ASN A 80 -1.00 -20.34 -24.45
CA ASN A 80 -1.89 -19.63 -25.38
C ASN A 80 -2.08 -18.18 -24.94
N GLU A 81 -1.86 -17.90 -23.64
CA GLU A 81 -2.03 -16.58 -23.04
C GLU A 81 -0.78 -16.23 -22.26
N THR A 82 -0.44 -14.94 -22.19
CA THR A 82 0.63 -14.45 -21.33
C THR A 82 0.19 -13.22 -20.56
N VAL A 83 0.81 -13.01 -19.38
CA VAL A 83 0.53 -11.90 -18.45
C VAL A 83 1.84 -11.20 -18.11
N ALA A 84 1.83 -9.87 -18.15
CA ALA A 84 2.96 -9.07 -17.68
C ALA A 84 2.94 -8.98 -16.15
N GLY A 85 3.94 -9.53 -15.47
CA GLY A 85 4.00 -9.52 -14.01
C GLY A 85 3.99 -8.11 -13.40
N ASN A 86 4.64 -7.12 -14.06
CA ASN A 86 4.71 -5.75 -13.56
C ASN A 86 4.47 -4.67 -14.62
N ALA A 87 4.84 -4.90 -15.89
CA ALA A 87 4.93 -3.84 -16.89
C ALA A 87 3.59 -3.14 -17.22
N MET A 88 2.46 -3.76 -16.91
CA MET A 88 1.11 -3.21 -17.13
C MET A 88 0.49 -2.66 -15.83
N LYS A 89 1.24 -2.54 -14.74
CA LYS A 89 0.82 -1.89 -13.49
C LYS A 89 1.06 -0.38 -13.57
N MET A 90 0.29 0.39 -12.82
CA MET A 90 0.29 1.85 -12.97
C MET A 90 1.66 2.48 -12.67
N SER A 91 2.35 2.07 -11.60
CA SER A 91 3.68 2.59 -11.26
C SER A 91 4.77 2.28 -12.29
N SER A 92 4.56 1.27 -13.14
CA SER A 92 5.49 0.94 -14.24
C SER A 92 5.32 1.84 -15.47
N CYS A 93 4.19 2.53 -15.57
CA CYS A 93 3.82 3.35 -16.72
C CYS A 93 3.70 4.83 -16.38
N VAL A 94 3.54 5.19 -15.10
CA VAL A 94 3.28 6.57 -14.64
C VAL A 94 4.36 6.95 -13.63
N ASP A 95 5.07 8.03 -13.92
CA ASP A 95 6.11 8.55 -13.01
C ASP A 95 5.52 9.38 -11.85
N GLY A 96 6.38 9.81 -10.91
CA GLY A 96 6.00 10.64 -9.77
C GLY A 96 5.45 12.04 -10.11
N ASN A 97 5.52 12.45 -11.37
CA ASN A 97 4.94 13.70 -11.90
C ASN A 97 3.67 13.47 -12.72
N GLY A 98 3.24 12.22 -12.89
CA GLY A 98 2.06 11.86 -13.67
C GLY A 98 2.30 11.82 -15.18
N ASN A 99 3.57 11.82 -15.63
CA ASN A 99 3.89 11.56 -17.03
C ASN A 99 3.72 10.06 -17.31
N MET A 100 3.10 9.74 -18.44
CA MET A 100 2.74 8.38 -18.79
C MET A 100 3.57 7.89 -19.97
N ASN A 101 4.17 6.71 -19.83
CA ASN A 101 4.94 6.03 -20.89
C ASN A 101 4.49 4.58 -21.01
N PHE A 102 3.86 4.25 -22.11
CA PHE A 102 3.34 2.91 -22.42
C PHE A 102 4.15 2.17 -23.48
N SER A 103 5.33 2.65 -23.87
CA SER A 103 6.11 2.07 -24.96
C SER A 103 6.44 0.59 -24.71
N ASN A 104 6.79 0.22 -23.48
CA ASN A 104 7.07 -1.16 -23.10
C ASN A 104 5.83 -2.05 -23.21
N VAL A 105 4.67 -1.54 -22.82
CA VAL A 105 3.37 -2.23 -22.96
C VAL A 105 3.06 -2.48 -24.43
N THR A 106 3.16 -1.45 -25.27
CA THR A 106 2.90 -1.55 -26.72
C THR A 106 3.83 -2.58 -27.40
N ASN A 107 5.12 -2.54 -27.07
CA ASN A 107 6.10 -3.50 -27.59
C ASN A 107 5.77 -4.93 -27.16
N PHE A 108 5.46 -5.13 -25.88
CA PHE A 108 5.09 -6.44 -25.36
C PHE A 108 3.83 -6.99 -26.03
N VAL A 109 2.73 -6.21 -26.02
CA VAL A 109 1.45 -6.62 -26.60
C VAL A 109 1.61 -6.97 -28.06
N ASN A 110 2.33 -6.16 -28.83
CA ASN A 110 2.57 -6.43 -30.24
C ASN A 110 3.42 -7.70 -30.44
N THR A 111 4.49 -7.88 -29.69
CA THR A 111 5.38 -9.03 -29.82
C THR A 111 4.64 -10.34 -29.46
N ALA A 112 3.89 -10.34 -28.34
CA ALA A 112 3.14 -11.52 -27.91
C ALA A 112 2.02 -11.89 -28.89
N THR A 113 1.21 -10.90 -29.33
CA THR A 113 0.10 -11.16 -30.26
C THR A 113 0.59 -11.55 -31.65
N ASN A 114 1.72 -11.02 -32.14
CA ASN A 114 2.33 -11.46 -33.40
C ASN A 114 2.87 -12.89 -33.32
N ALA A 115 3.21 -13.38 -32.13
CA ALA A 115 3.57 -14.77 -31.86
C ALA A 115 2.37 -15.71 -31.70
N GLY A 116 1.13 -15.20 -31.80
CA GLY A 116 -0.11 -15.95 -31.63
C GLY A 116 -0.55 -16.15 -30.20
N LEU A 117 -0.02 -15.39 -29.23
CA LEU A 117 -0.48 -15.40 -27.85
C LEU A 117 -1.60 -14.39 -27.64
N GLU A 118 -2.56 -14.75 -26.78
CA GLU A 118 -3.45 -13.78 -26.15
C GLU A 118 -2.69 -13.08 -25.00
N VAL A 119 -2.98 -11.79 -24.79
CA VAL A 119 -2.42 -11.05 -23.64
C VAL A 119 -3.56 -10.76 -22.67
N TYR A 120 -3.36 -11.15 -21.44
CA TYR A 120 -4.25 -10.81 -20.33
C TYR A 120 -3.68 -9.63 -19.54
N GLY A 121 -4.47 -8.61 -19.32
CA GLY A 121 -4.04 -7.39 -18.66
C GLY A 121 -4.09 -7.49 -17.13
N HIS A 122 -3.00 -7.11 -16.49
CA HIS A 122 -2.87 -7.10 -15.03
C HIS A 122 -2.07 -5.84 -14.60
N THR A 123 -2.66 -4.87 -13.91
CA THR A 123 -4.04 -4.64 -13.49
C THR A 123 -4.39 -3.16 -13.62
N LEU A 124 -5.69 -2.81 -13.78
CA LEU A 124 -6.09 -1.41 -13.97
C LEU A 124 -6.21 -0.64 -12.65
N ALA A 125 -6.81 -1.22 -11.61
CA ALA A 125 -6.91 -0.60 -10.30
C ALA A 125 -6.43 -1.57 -9.20
N TRP A 126 -5.53 -1.10 -8.38
CA TRP A 126 -4.96 -1.83 -7.25
C TRP A 126 -4.45 -0.82 -6.22
N HIS A 127 -4.35 -1.21 -4.96
CA HIS A 127 -3.80 -0.33 -3.91
C HIS A 127 -2.27 -0.31 -3.90
N SER A 128 -1.61 -1.37 -4.38
CA SER A 128 -0.15 -1.49 -4.44
C SER A 128 0.40 -1.09 -5.81
N GLN A 129 1.70 -0.80 -5.88
CA GLN A 129 2.41 -0.41 -7.10
C GLN A 129 1.72 0.74 -7.87
N GLN A 130 1.35 1.78 -7.13
CA GLN A 130 0.75 3.02 -7.63
C GLN A 130 1.77 4.16 -7.61
N PRO A 131 1.64 5.19 -8.46
CA PRO A 131 2.43 6.42 -8.38
C PRO A 131 1.87 7.32 -7.26
N LYS A 132 1.94 6.84 -5.99
CA LYS A 132 1.35 7.45 -4.82
C LYS A 132 1.69 8.94 -4.67
N GLY A 133 2.97 9.30 -4.89
CA GLY A 133 3.40 10.69 -4.78
C GLY A 133 2.65 11.63 -5.74
N TRP A 134 2.40 11.18 -6.97
CA TRP A 134 1.59 11.94 -7.92
C TRP A 134 0.12 12.02 -7.51
N LEU A 135 -0.49 10.90 -7.11
CA LEU A 135 -1.90 10.85 -6.71
C LEU A 135 -2.16 11.75 -5.50
N LEU A 136 -1.28 11.70 -4.48
CA LEU A 136 -1.38 12.58 -3.31
C LEU A 136 -1.15 14.07 -3.68
N LYS A 137 -0.26 14.35 -4.64
CA LYS A 137 -0.08 15.72 -5.13
C LYS A 137 -1.32 16.28 -5.80
N LEU A 138 -2.08 15.45 -6.51
CA LEU A 138 -3.37 15.86 -7.09
C LEU A 138 -4.42 16.18 -6.01
N LEU A 139 -4.32 15.55 -4.85
CA LEU A 139 -5.24 15.72 -3.72
C LEU A 139 -4.79 16.80 -2.72
N GLN A 140 -3.70 17.52 -3.02
CA GLN A 140 -3.27 18.64 -2.19
C GLN A 140 -4.30 19.77 -2.21
N ASP A 141 -4.35 20.47 -1.11
CA ASP A 141 -5.17 21.67 -0.97
C ASP A 141 -4.92 22.65 -2.13
N LYS A 142 -5.95 23.33 -2.55
CA LYS A 142 -5.83 24.44 -3.50
C LYS A 142 -4.97 25.55 -2.89
N PRO A 143 -4.20 26.27 -3.69
CA PRO A 143 -3.54 27.47 -3.21
C PRO A 143 -4.58 28.45 -2.66
N ALA A 144 -4.16 29.25 -1.68
CA ALA A 144 -4.99 30.34 -1.18
C ALA A 144 -5.53 31.20 -2.33
N PRO A 145 -6.73 31.77 -2.20
CA PRO A 145 -7.30 32.66 -3.23
C PRO A 145 -6.34 33.78 -3.58
N GLU A 146 -6.30 34.18 -4.86
CA GLU A 146 -5.61 35.42 -5.25
C GLU A 146 -6.25 36.59 -4.52
N LEU A 147 -5.39 37.47 -4.01
CA LEU A 147 -5.77 38.59 -3.16
C LEU A 147 -6.00 39.83 -4.00
N GLU A 148 -7.05 40.58 -3.70
CA GLU A 148 -7.38 41.84 -4.36
C GLU A 148 -6.92 43.03 -3.52
N ASP A 149 -6.63 44.17 -4.16
CA ASP A 149 -6.28 45.41 -3.46
C ASP A 149 -7.41 45.87 -2.54
N GLY A 150 -7.09 46.05 -1.26
CA GLY A 150 -8.04 46.53 -0.25
C GLY A 150 -8.35 45.52 0.87
N ASP A 151 -7.80 44.31 0.78
CA ASP A 151 -7.98 43.27 1.77
C ASP A 151 -7.05 43.44 2.99
N VAL A 152 -7.32 42.69 4.06
CA VAL A 152 -6.59 42.78 5.33
C VAL A 152 -5.16 42.29 5.18
N THR A 153 -4.19 42.95 5.81
CA THR A 153 -2.81 42.47 5.86
C THR A 153 -2.72 41.20 6.69
N VAL A 154 -2.30 40.10 6.06
CA VAL A 154 -2.19 38.80 6.71
C VAL A 154 -0.77 38.29 6.67
N HIS A 155 -0.41 37.48 7.68
CA HIS A 155 0.85 36.74 7.72
C HIS A 155 0.71 35.43 6.98
N VAL A 156 1.47 35.26 5.89
CA VAL A 156 1.45 34.05 5.06
C VAL A 156 2.75 33.28 5.28
N PRO A 157 2.71 32.00 5.63
CA PRO A 157 3.90 31.18 5.75
C PRO A 157 4.65 31.12 4.42
N VAL A 158 5.95 31.45 4.45
CA VAL A 158 6.84 31.30 3.29
C VAL A 158 7.82 30.13 3.48
N TYR A 159 8.05 29.74 4.74
CA TYR A 159 8.89 28.61 5.09
C TYR A 159 8.51 28.05 6.48
N SER A 160 8.52 26.74 6.62
CA SER A 160 8.31 26.06 7.90
C SER A 160 9.17 24.81 7.99
N LYS A 161 9.81 24.63 9.12
CA LYS A 161 10.58 23.43 9.45
C LYS A 161 10.26 22.98 10.87
N ASP A 162 9.71 21.78 10.98
CA ASP A 162 9.50 21.08 12.26
C ASP A 162 10.60 20.04 12.43
N PHE A 163 11.50 20.24 13.40
CA PHE A 163 12.62 19.34 13.66
C PHE A 163 12.22 18.00 14.28
N ARG A 164 10.97 17.82 14.67
CA ARG A 164 10.45 16.52 15.16
C ARG A 164 10.21 15.56 14.01
N SER A 165 9.86 16.08 12.83
CA SER A 165 9.62 15.33 11.59
C SER A 165 10.78 15.47 10.59
N ASN A 166 11.34 16.68 10.44
CA ASN A 166 12.47 16.96 9.55
C ASN A 166 13.78 17.03 10.37
N GLN A 167 14.37 15.87 10.66
CA GLN A 167 15.50 15.69 11.55
C GLN A 167 16.86 15.94 10.84
N SER A 168 17.03 17.11 10.27
CA SER A 168 18.23 17.51 9.51
C SER A 168 18.63 18.95 9.78
N VAL A 169 19.88 19.27 9.54
CA VAL A 169 20.42 20.64 9.40
C VAL A 169 21.32 20.68 8.19
N GLY A 170 21.61 21.87 7.68
CA GLY A 170 22.61 22.07 6.64
C GLY A 170 24.05 21.99 7.16
N TRP A 171 24.94 22.77 6.54
CA TRP A 171 26.34 22.85 6.98
C TRP A 171 26.44 23.20 8.47
N LYS A 172 27.44 22.64 9.17
CA LYS A 172 27.76 22.92 10.58
C LYS A 172 29.28 23.00 10.80
N SER A 173 29.69 23.76 11.82
CA SER A 173 31.07 23.76 12.32
C SER A 173 31.44 22.38 12.90
N ASP A 174 32.73 22.14 13.13
CA ASP A 174 33.23 20.85 13.65
C ASP A 174 32.79 20.63 15.10
N GLU A 175 31.96 19.60 15.32
CA GLU A 175 31.39 19.28 16.64
C GLU A 175 32.44 18.94 17.68
N THR A 176 33.52 18.24 17.29
CA THR A 176 34.56 17.78 18.18
C THR A 176 35.46 18.95 18.62
N THR A 177 35.87 19.78 17.69
CA THR A 177 36.73 20.95 17.95
C THR A 177 36.05 21.93 18.89
N TYR A 178 34.75 22.21 18.66
CA TYR A 178 34.04 23.23 19.41
C TYR A 178 33.23 22.67 20.59
N GLY A 179 33.27 21.35 20.83
CA GLY A 179 32.65 20.70 21.99
C GLY A 179 31.14 20.82 22.01
N TYR A 180 30.46 20.51 20.90
CA TYR A 180 29.03 20.42 20.84
C TYR A 180 28.56 19.22 20.06
N LYS A 181 27.29 18.87 20.15
CA LYS A 181 26.66 17.79 19.39
C LYS A 181 25.22 18.14 19.06
N LEU A 182 24.84 17.90 17.81
CA LEU A 182 23.45 17.96 17.36
C LEU A 182 22.82 16.58 17.40
N SER A 183 21.59 16.51 17.89
CA SER A 183 20.78 15.29 17.87
C SER A 183 19.31 15.66 17.71
N PHE A 184 18.45 14.68 17.34
CA PHE A 184 17.05 14.92 17.06
C PHE A 184 16.18 13.90 17.77
N SER A 185 14.97 14.31 18.10
CA SER A 185 13.93 13.43 18.61
C SER A 185 12.57 13.81 18.03
N SER A 186 11.65 12.85 17.94
CA SER A 186 10.26 13.09 17.53
C SER A 186 9.44 13.86 18.56
N THR A 187 9.94 14.01 19.79
CA THR A 187 9.26 14.72 20.89
C THR A 187 9.71 16.17 21.02
N ASP A 188 11.04 16.37 21.08
CA ASP A 188 11.63 17.67 21.40
C ASP A 188 12.25 18.39 20.20
N GLY A 189 12.36 17.72 19.06
CA GLY A 189 12.97 18.26 17.85
C GLY A 189 14.50 18.23 17.90
N LEU A 190 15.15 19.32 17.49
CA LEU A 190 16.59 19.50 17.48
C LEU A 190 17.10 19.78 18.91
N LYS A 191 18.05 19.00 19.36
CA LYS A 191 18.83 19.24 20.58
C LYS A 191 20.26 19.65 20.19
N ILE A 192 20.71 20.76 20.75
CA ILE A 192 22.09 21.25 20.68
C ILE A 192 22.70 21.06 22.08
N HIS A 193 23.65 20.13 22.20
CA HIS A 193 24.37 19.87 23.45
C HIS A 193 25.75 20.53 23.40
N CYS A 194 25.92 21.62 24.16
CA CYS A 194 27.21 22.36 24.27
C CYS A 194 27.91 21.98 25.58
N THR A 195 29.05 21.33 25.48
CA THR A 195 29.82 20.83 26.64
C THR A 195 30.70 21.90 27.29
N LYS A 196 30.91 23.03 26.63
CA LYS A 196 31.75 24.15 27.08
C LYS A 196 31.31 25.45 26.43
N LYS A 197 31.71 26.56 27.03
CA LYS A 197 31.66 27.87 26.38
C LYS A 197 32.89 28.06 25.52
N ASN A 198 32.72 28.52 24.31
CA ASN A 198 33.79 28.93 23.40
C ASN A 198 33.98 30.47 23.46
N PRO A 199 35.14 30.97 23.01
CA PRO A 199 35.39 32.42 23.02
C PRO A 199 34.37 33.23 22.18
N ASN A 200 33.87 32.66 21.11
CA ASN A 200 32.95 33.34 20.19
C ASN A 200 31.64 32.54 20.00
N SER A 201 30.55 33.25 19.84
CA SER A 201 29.24 32.61 19.54
C SER A 201 29.25 31.78 18.24
N TRP A 202 30.01 32.24 17.23
CA TRP A 202 30.12 31.57 15.94
C TRP A 202 31.03 30.34 15.91
N ASP A 203 31.75 30.03 17.00
CA ASP A 203 32.53 28.78 17.14
C ASP A 203 31.56 27.55 17.07
N VAL A 204 30.37 27.67 17.62
CA VAL A 204 29.29 26.71 17.44
C VAL A 204 28.22 27.33 16.52
N GLN A 205 28.19 26.92 15.27
CA GLN A 205 27.25 27.44 14.30
C GLN A 205 26.82 26.37 13.28
N PHE A 206 25.61 26.50 12.80
CA PHE A 206 25.03 25.61 11.77
C PHE A 206 23.87 26.25 11.05
N LEU A 207 23.57 25.77 9.84
CA LEU A 207 22.42 26.18 9.07
C LEU A 207 21.18 25.39 9.53
N ALA A 208 20.36 25.98 10.38
CA ALA A 208 19.13 25.35 10.85
C ALA A 208 18.11 25.16 9.73
N CYS A 209 18.03 26.14 8.82
CA CYS A 209 17.17 26.11 7.64
C CYS A 209 17.99 26.52 6.40
N THR A 210 17.70 25.91 5.26
CA THR A 210 18.30 26.22 3.94
C THR A 210 17.23 26.49 2.92
N ASP A 211 17.60 27.09 1.82
CA ASP A 211 16.74 27.30 0.64
C ASP A 211 15.43 28.07 0.94
N ILE A 212 15.51 29.03 1.86
CA ILE A 212 14.39 29.88 2.22
C ILE A 212 14.21 30.92 1.12
N LEU A 213 13.17 30.76 0.28
CA LEU A 213 12.86 31.68 -0.80
C LEU A 213 12.11 32.89 -0.28
N MET A 214 12.61 34.09 -0.54
CA MET A 214 12.06 35.35 -0.07
C MET A 214 12.21 36.47 -1.14
N GLU A 215 11.35 37.45 -1.11
CA GLU A 215 11.53 38.64 -1.92
C GLU A 215 12.55 39.56 -1.25
N LYS A 216 13.64 39.87 -1.97
CA LYS A 216 14.70 40.76 -1.48
C LYS A 216 14.12 42.13 -1.08
N GLY A 217 14.48 42.58 0.11
CA GLY A 217 14.07 43.88 0.65
C GLY A 217 12.75 43.88 1.43
N LYS A 218 11.97 42.77 1.39
CA LYS A 218 10.75 42.62 2.22
C LYS A 218 11.11 42.15 3.63
N THR A 219 10.24 42.46 4.58
CA THR A 219 10.34 42.05 5.97
C THR A 219 9.52 40.76 6.18
N TYR A 220 10.11 39.81 6.87
CA TYR A 220 9.52 38.53 7.22
C TYR A 220 9.58 38.32 8.70
N ARG A 221 8.51 37.80 9.27
CA ARG A 221 8.45 37.41 10.68
C ARG A 221 8.95 35.98 10.85
N MET A 222 10.02 35.82 11.59
CA MET A 222 10.47 34.52 12.07
C MET A 222 9.76 34.20 13.39
N SER A 223 9.31 32.97 13.56
CA SER A 223 8.92 32.39 14.84
C SER A 223 9.73 31.11 15.10
N MET A 224 10.19 30.92 16.32
CA MET A 224 10.97 29.77 16.76
C MET A 224 10.46 29.28 18.13
N THR A 225 10.13 28.00 18.22
CA THR A 225 9.75 27.36 19.47
C THR A 225 11.00 26.74 20.10
N VAL A 226 11.47 27.30 21.22
CA VAL A 226 12.78 27.02 21.81
C VAL A 226 12.72 26.97 23.34
N LYS A 227 13.58 26.14 23.96
CA LYS A 227 13.93 26.16 25.39
C LYS A 227 15.40 25.79 25.61
N GLY A 228 15.92 26.00 26.78
CA GLY A 228 17.24 25.53 27.20
C GLY A 228 17.22 24.87 28.58
N THR A 229 18.31 24.26 28.99
CA THR A 229 18.49 23.79 30.38
C THR A 229 18.71 24.92 31.36
N LYS A 230 18.99 26.11 30.88
CA LYS A 230 19.07 27.39 31.61
C LYS A 230 18.79 28.54 30.63
N ALA A 231 18.51 29.71 31.14
CA ALA A 231 18.31 30.90 30.30
C ALA A 231 19.54 31.22 29.47
N GLY A 232 19.32 31.61 28.24
CA GLY A 232 20.38 31.92 27.25
C GLY A 232 19.84 32.61 26.02
N LYS A 233 20.68 32.70 25.01
CA LYS A 233 20.30 33.24 23.71
C LYS A 233 20.98 32.49 22.57
N LEU A 234 20.32 32.43 21.45
CA LEU A 234 20.84 32.04 20.16
C LEU A 234 21.16 33.31 19.37
N HIS A 235 22.37 33.42 18.84
CA HIS A 235 22.67 34.43 17.84
C HIS A 235 22.24 33.88 16.48
N THR A 236 21.59 34.69 15.69
CA THR A 236 20.93 34.23 14.45
C THR A 236 21.36 35.09 13.28
N LYS A 237 21.33 34.51 12.08
CA LYS A 237 21.57 35.21 10.82
C LYS A 237 20.64 34.68 9.73
N LEU A 238 19.88 35.56 9.11
CA LEU A 238 19.13 35.26 7.88
C LEU A 238 19.91 35.85 6.69
N GLY A 239 20.30 35.03 5.74
CA GLY A 239 21.04 35.51 4.57
C GLY A 239 21.70 34.42 3.76
N ASP A 240 22.86 34.75 3.22
CA ASP A 240 23.76 33.80 2.56
C ASP A 240 25.19 33.90 3.13
N TRP A 241 26.15 33.24 2.46
CA TRP A 241 27.56 33.31 2.88
C TRP A 241 28.21 34.70 2.74
N ALA A 242 27.65 35.56 1.86
CA ALA A 242 28.13 36.93 1.70
C ALA A 242 27.63 37.90 2.77
N GLY A 243 26.60 37.52 3.54
CA GLY A 243 26.07 38.35 4.62
C GLY A 243 24.59 38.14 4.90
N GLY A 244 24.01 39.08 5.63
CA GLY A 244 22.59 39.13 5.96
C GLY A 244 22.30 39.64 7.35
N PRO A 245 21.04 40.05 7.67
CA PRO A 245 20.66 40.55 8.97
C PRO A 245 20.84 39.51 10.07
N GLY A 246 21.46 39.89 11.15
CA GLY A 246 21.59 39.12 12.38
C GLY A 246 20.59 39.51 13.46
N GLY A 247 20.56 38.74 14.53
CA GLY A 247 19.76 39.01 15.70
C GLY A 247 19.94 37.99 16.81
N ASP A 248 19.25 38.20 17.92
CA ASP A 248 19.28 37.31 19.07
C ASP A 248 17.86 36.77 19.34
N VAL A 249 17.78 35.48 19.67
CA VAL A 249 16.60 34.78 20.17
C VAL A 249 16.89 34.33 21.60
N ALA A 250 16.26 34.99 22.57
CA ALA A 250 16.39 34.63 23.97
C ALA A 250 15.46 33.47 24.35
N PHE A 251 15.94 32.58 25.20
CA PHE A 251 15.19 31.44 25.73
C PHE A 251 15.45 31.25 27.23
N ASP A 252 14.57 30.51 27.86
CA ASP A 252 14.69 30.06 29.26
C ASP A 252 14.46 28.55 29.35
N THR A 253 14.09 28.07 30.55
CA THR A 253 13.91 26.61 30.77
C THR A 253 12.56 26.07 30.30
N GLU A 254 11.62 26.95 29.99
CA GLU A 254 10.31 26.57 29.51
C GLU A 254 10.20 26.75 28.01
N TRP A 255 9.35 25.93 27.37
CA TRP A 255 9.07 26.08 25.95
C TRP A 255 8.37 27.40 25.68
N LYS A 256 8.91 28.18 24.78
CA LYS A 256 8.27 29.40 24.29
C LYS A 256 8.50 29.61 22.81
N THR A 257 7.53 30.23 22.16
CA THR A 257 7.68 30.72 20.79
C THR A 257 8.17 32.16 20.84
N VAL A 258 9.34 32.38 20.26
CA VAL A 258 9.96 33.71 20.14
C VAL A 258 9.80 34.17 18.71
N THR A 259 9.38 35.42 18.51
CA THR A 259 9.24 36.03 17.18
C THR A 259 10.26 37.11 16.96
N ARG A 260 10.70 37.28 15.70
CA ARG A 260 11.61 38.33 15.27
C ARG A 260 11.43 38.65 13.81
N ASP A 261 11.46 39.93 13.48
CA ASP A 261 11.36 40.41 12.09
C ASP A 261 12.77 40.54 11.47
N TYR A 262 12.90 40.03 10.23
CA TYR A 262 14.11 40.12 9.41
C TYR A 262 13.77 40.70 8.04
N LYS A 263 14.61 41.66 7.56
CA LYS A 263 14.53 42.17 6.20
C LYS A 263 15.40 41.30 5.30
N ALA A 264 14.80 40.57 4.35
CA ALA A 264 15.53 39.67 3.46
C ALA A 264 16.55 40.42 2.59
N SER A 265 17.81 40.02 2.63
CA SER A 265 18.88 40.58 1.82
C SER A 265 19.03 39.87 0.47
N TYR A 266 18.52 38.63 0.33
CA TYR A 266 18.66 37.77 -0.84
C TYR A 266 17.33 37.13 -1.21
N ALA A 267 17.23 36.63 -2.44
CA ALA A 267 16.06 35.87 -2.89
C ALA A 267 16.06 34.44 -2.35
N SER A 268 17.23 33.82 -2.19
CA SER A 268 17.41 32.54 -1.50
C SER A 268 18.26 32.77 -0.27
N ASN A 269 17.83 32.29 0.88
CA ASN A 269 18.44 32.52 2.16
C ASN A 269 18.61 31.20 2.92
N PHE A 270 19.57 31.17 3.83
CA PHE A 270 19.61 30.23 4.94
C PHE A 270 19.33 30.94 6.26
N TYR A 271 18.97 30.17 7.28
CA TYR A 271 18.91 30.64 8.65
C TYR A 271 19.94 29.92 9.51
N MET A 272 20.95 30.67 9.91
CA MET A 272 22.08 30.19 10.71
C MET A 272 21.81 30.47 12.19
N LEU A 273 22.13 29.50 13.03
CA LEU A 273 22.13 29.64 14.47
C LEU A 273 23.54 29.52 15.01
N GLN A 274 23.87 30.35 16.02
CA GLN A 274 25.18 30.39 16.69
C GLN A 274 24.96 30.41 18.20
N CYS A 275 25.71 29.57 18.93
CA CYS A 275 25.58 29.43 20.38
C CYS A 275 26.88 29.00 21.07
N GLY A 276 28.06 29.36 20.51
CA GLY A 276 29.37 29.00 21.10
C GLY A 276 29.60 29.58 22.50
N ASP A 277 28.99 30.69 22.83
CA ASP A 277 29.00 31.31 24.14
C ASP A 277 28.04 30.71 25.18
N PHE A 278 27.34 29.64 24.80
CA PHE A 278 26.46 28.89 25.71
C PHE A 278 27.06 27.54 26.09
N GLU A 279 26.75 27.07 27.30
CA GLU A 279 27.05 25.74 27.82
C GLU A 279 25.76 25.12 28.39
N GLY A 280 25.41 23.91 27.97
CA GLY A 280 24.18 23.21 28.34
C GLY A 280 23.42 22.73 27.11
N ASP A 281 22.16 22.38 27.28
CA ASP A 281 21.30 21.92 26.20
C ASP A 281 20.35 23.01 25.74
N ILE A 282 20.17 23.12 24.43
CA ILE A 282 19.14 23.96 23.78
C ILE A 282 18.28 23.04 22.94
N TYR A 283 16.98 23.24 22.99
CA TYR A 283 16.00 22.45 22.24
C TYR A 283 15.17 23.37 21.33
N ILE A 284 14.98 22.98 20.07
CA ILE A 284 14.21 23.72 19.09
C ILE A 284 13.23 22.77 18.42
N ARG A 285 11.92 23.06 18.53
CA ARG A 285 10.87 22.27 17.87
C ARG A 285 10.68 22.65 16.42
N ASP A 286 10.51 23.94 16.19
CA ASP A 286 10.19 24.46 14.87
C ASP A 286 10.75 25.88 14.64
N ILE A 287 10.92 26.18 13.34
CA ILE A 287 11.25 27.53 12.84
C ILE A 287 10.32 27.81 11.67
N LYS A 288 9.64 28.96 11.70
CA LYS A 288 8.76 29.41 10.63
C LYS A 288 9.15 30.81 10.19
N PHE A 289 8.94 31.10 8.92
CA PHE A 289 9.02 32.46 8.39
C PHE A 289 7.70 32.80 7.71
N GLU A 290 7.16 33.96 8.03
CA GLU A 290 5.91 34.48 7.49
C GLU A 290 6.16 35.86 6.85
N GLY A 291 5.67 36.02 5.63
CA GLY A 291 5.58 37.33 4.97
C GLY A 291 4.22 37.94 5.19
N THR A 292 4.10 39.24 4.93
CA THR A 292 2.80 39.92 4.91
C THR A 292 2.28 39.99 3.47
N LYS A 293 1.02 39.58 3.30
CA LYS A 293 0.26 39.82 2.04
C LYS A 293 -1.05 40.49 2.39
N LEU A 294 -1.61 41.20 1.44
CA LEU A 294 -3.01 41.60 1.53
C LEU A 294 -3.85 40.33 1.40
N GLY A 295 -4.83 40.11 2.25
CA GLY A 295 -5.62 38.92 2.33
C GLY A 295 -7.11 39.16 2.26
N LYS A 296 -7.84 38.27 1.56
CA LYS A 296 -9.28 38.23 1.58
C LYS A 296 -9.76 37.46 2.76
N THR A 297 -10.59 38.09 3.60
CA THR A 297 -11.24 37.41 4.72
C THR A 297 -12.41 36.56 4.21
N ILE A 298 -12.49 35.30 4.65
CA ILE A 298 -13.68 34.49 4.43
C ILE A 298 -14.50 34.51 5.71
N GLU A 299 -15.77 34.89 5.58
CA GLU A 299 -16.74 34.82 6.67
C GLU A 299 -17.51 33.52 6.53
N GLU A 300 -17.41 32.65 7.53
CA GLU A 300 -18.21 31.43 7.61
C GLU A 300 -19.09 31.50 8.85
N ASP A 301 -20.39 31.28 8.66
CA ASP A 301 -21.32 31.13 9.78
C ASP A 301 -21.26 29.68 10.27
N ARG A 302 -20.64 29.50 11.43
CA ARG A 302 -20.48 28.18 12.08
C ARG A 302 -21.12 28.15 13.44
N ARG A 303 -21.53 26.95 13.86
CA ARG A 303 -21.93 26.72 15.24
C ARG A 303 -20.73 26.32 16.08
N CYS A 304 -20.65 26.80 17.30
CA CYS A 304 -19.61 26.42 18.25
C CYS A 304 -20.20 26.33 19.67
N LEU A 305 -19.49 25.65 20.57
CA LEU A 305 -19.81 25.72 22.00
C LEU A 305 -19.17 26.98 22.57
N LYS A 306 -19.95 27.74 23.34
CA LYS A 306 -19.46 28.85 24.15
C LYS A 306 -19.62 28.51 25.65
N VAL A 307 -18.55 28.74 26.38
CA VAL A 307 -18.55 28.63 27.83
C VAL A 307 -18.20 29.99 28.45
N GLU A 308 -19.16 30.58 29.10
CA GLU A 308 -18.97 31.84 29.83
C GLU A 308 -18.40 31.55 31.25
N ALA A 309 -17.09 31.66 31.37
CA ALA A 309 -16.42 31.48 32.64
C ALA A 309 -16.47 32.82 33.45
N THR A 310 -17.02 32.76 34.65
CA THR A 310 -17.03 33.89 35.56
C THR A 310 -15.65 34.13 36.18
N GLU A 311 -15.45 35.25 36.81
CA GLU A 311 -14.24 35.53 37.59
C GLU A 311 -13.97 34.39 38.60
N ARG A 312 -12.71 33.96 38.72
CA ARG A 312 -12.30 32.93 39.66
C ARG A 312 -12.48 33.43 41.10
N VAL A 313 -13.17 32.62 41.90
CA VAL A 313 -13.38 32.94 43.33
C VAL A 313 -12.21 32.39 44.17
N ASP A 314 -11.90 31.10 44.02
CA ASP A 314 -10.85 30.44 44.80
C ASP A 314 -9.94 29.55 43.96
N GLU A 315 -10.51 28.75 43.02
CA GLU A 315 -9.85 27.60 42.44
C GLU A 315 -9.90 27.61 40.91
N VAL A 316 -8.92 26.99 40.27
CA VAL A 316 -8.87 26.88 38.80
C VAL A 316 -10.05 26.10 38.18
N TRP A 317 -10.74 25.31 39.00
CA TRP A 317 -11.92 24.53 38.62
C TRP A 317 -13.26 25.22 39.01
N ASP A 318 -13.27 26.47 39.35
CA ASP A 318 -14.52 27.22 39.61
C ASP A 318 -15.43 27.25 38.40
N ASN A 319 -14.83 27.28 37.18
CA ASN A 319 -15.52 27.10 35.92
C ASN A 319 -14.91 25.92 35.13
N GLN A 320 -15.74 25.05 34.56
CA GLN A 320 -15.30 23.87 33.88
C GLN A 320 -16.10 23.60 32.60
N PHE A 321 -15.41 23.14 31.57
CA PHE A 321 -15.99 22.49 30.43
C PHE A 321 -15.66 20.98 30.48
N TRP A 322 -16.62 20.14 30.12
CA TRP A 322 -16.50 18.69 30.26
C TRP A 322 -16.74 17.96 28.95
N LEU A 323 -15.84 17.08 28.59
CA LEU A 323 -16.07 16.01 27.62
C LEU A 323 -16.57 14.76 28.32
N VAL A 324 -17.60 14.12 27.77
CA VAL A 324 -18.24 12.91 28.30
C VAL A 324 -18.17 11.76 27.31
N PRO A 325 -16.96 11.19 27.08
CA PRO A 325 -16.76 10.15 26.08
C PRO A 325 -17.29 8.78 26.48
N GLY A 326 -17.77 8.63 27.72
CA GLY A 326 -18.06 7.35 28.33
C GLY A 326 -16.84 6.70 28.98
N SER A 327 -16.96 5.45 29.42
CA SER A 327 -15.90 4.77 30.17
C SER A 327 -14.68 4.44 29.30
N PHE A 328 -13.50 4.70 29.85
CA PHE A 328 -12.21 4.29 29.27
C PHE A 328 -11.28 3.75 30.37
N SER A 329 -10.34 2.89 29.94
CA SER A 329 -9.43 2.19 30.86
C SER A 329 -8.09 2.93 30.99
N SER A 330 -7.40 2.71 32.12
CA SER A 330 -5.96 3.04 32.20
C SER A 330 -5.20 2.28 31.10
N GLY A 331 -4.23 2.95 30.47
CA GLY A 331 -3.47 2.43 29.35
C GLY A 331 -4.14 2.58 27.97
N ALA A 332 -5.38 3.09 27.89
CA ALA A 332 -6.02 3.38 26.61
C ALA A 332 -5.32 4.54 25.89
N LYS A 333 -5.02 4.37 24.61
CA LYS A 333 -4.46 5.43 23.77
C LYS A 333 -5.54 6.44 23.43
N TYR A 334 -5.19 7.72 23.41
CA TYR A 334 -6.10 8.77 22.99
C TYR A 334 -5.49 9.71 21.96
N GLU A 335 -6.37 10.26 21.13
CA GLU A 335 -6.11 11.36 20.21
C GLU A 335 -7.22 12.39 20.42
N PHE A 336 -6.88 13.58 20.92
CA PHE A 336 -7.78 14.69 21.09
C PHE A 336 -7.47 15.78 20.08
N THR A 337 -8.50 16.27 19.39
CA THR A 337 -8.41 17.44 18.53
C THR A 337 -9.59 18.36 18.79
N ALA A 338 -9.37 19.65 18.76
CA ALA A 338 -10.43 20.64 18.81
C ALA A 338 -9.93 21.97 18.23
N ASP A 339 -10.82 22.75 17.64
CA ASP A 339 -10.59 24.15 17.40
C ASP A 339 -11.02 24.92 18.64
N VAL A 340 -10.13 25.75 19.17
CA VAL A 340 -10.37 26.49 20.41
C VAL A 340 -9.99 27.95 20.27
N ARG A 341 -10.73 28.81 20.99
CA ARG A 341 -10.50 30.26 21.08
C ARG A 341 -10.99 30.74 22.43
N ALA A 342 -10.47 31.88 22.88
CA ALA A 342 -11.06 32.62 24.01
C ALA A 342 -11.00 34.13 23.75
N ASP A 343 -11.84 34.91 24.40
CA ASP A 343 -11.84 36.37 24.24
C ASP A 343 -10.58 37.01 24.85
N LYS A 344 -10.00 36.37 25.88
CA LYS A 344 -8.68 36.71 26.44
C LYS A 344 -7.78 35.44 26.37
N ALA A 345 -6.53 35.61 25.98
CA ALA A 345 -5.59 34.48 25.97
C ALA A 345 -5.47 33.84 27.35
N ALA A 346 -5.60 32.52 27.40
CA ALA A 346 -5.64 31.76 28.65
C ALA A 346 -5.09 30.35 28.46
N THR A 347 -5.00 29.58 29.54
CA THR A 347 -4.75 28.13 29.49
C THR A 347 -5.85 27.43 30.28
N ALA A 348 -6.09 26.14 29.95
CA ALA A 348 -6.97 25.28 30.75
C ALA A 348 -6.22 24.00 31.11
N SER A 349 -6.03 23.72 32.36
CA SER A 349 -5.57 22.42 32.83
C SER A 349 -6.68 21.38 32.64
N THR A 350 -6.32 20.12 32.36
CA THR A 350 -7.29 19.07 32.08
C THR A 350 -7.18 17.91 33.05
N GLN A 351 -8.31 17.36 33.45
CA GLN A 351 -8.39 16.30 34.48
C GLN A 351 -9.36 15.19 34.09
N ILE A 352 -8.95 13.93 34.32
CA ILE A 352 -9.82 12.76 34.24
C ILE A 352 -10.65 12.65 35.48
N HIS A 353 -11.95 12.35 35.34
CA HIS A 353 -12.88 12.05 36.40
C HIS A 353 -13.77 10.84 36.09
N ASN A 354 -14.40 10.24 37.10
CA ASN A 354 -15.33 9.12 36.88
C ASN A 354 -16.61 9.58 36.19
N ASP A 355 -17.13 10.69 36.57
CA ASP A 355 -18.19 11.46 35.92
C ASP A 355 -18.19 12.87 36.55
N PRO A 356 -18.94 13.83 36.02
CA PRO A 356 -18.90 15.21 36.47
C PRO A 356 -19.24 15.46 37.96
N SER A 357 -19.77 14.49 38.64
CA SER A 357 -20.07 14.57 40.09
C SER A 357 -19.15 13.70 40.97
N ASN A 358 -18.28 12.88 40.37
CA ASN A 358 -17.38 11.96 41.06
C ASN A 358 -15.93 12.24 40.67
N TYR A 359 -15.31 13.15 41.37
CA TYR A 359 -13.99 13.70 41.05
C TYR A 359 -12.86 12.80 41.56
N VAL A 360 -11.90 12.47 40.65
CA VAL A 360 -10.68 11.71 40.96
C VAL A 360 -9.38 12.44 40.65
N HIS A 361 -9.45 13.60 40.03
CA HIS A 361 -8.37 14.57 39.82
C HIS A 361 -7.07 14.00 39.22
N HIS A 362 -7.16 13.19 38.14
CA HIS A 362 -5.98 12.71 37.41
C HIS A 362 -5.75 13.57 36.18
N GLU A 363 -4.50 13.85 35.86
CA GLU A 363 -4.15 14.60 34.66
C GLU A 363 -4.62 13.85 33.37
N ALA A 364 -5.17 14.62 32.41
CA ALA A 364 -5.69 14.11 31.16
C ALA A 364 -4.76 14.49 29.96
N PHE A 365 -4.94 15.68 29.40
CA PHE A 365 -4.25 16.17 28.20
C PHE A 365 -3.13 17.18 28.50
N GLY A 366 -2.84 17.43 29.77
CA GLY A 366 -1.99 18.55 30.20
C GLY A 366 -2.74 19.87 30.13
N LYS A 367 -2.02 20.97 29.86
CA LYS A 367 -2.58 22.31 29.70
C LYS A 367 -2.87 22.61 28.22
N ILE A 368 -4.08 23.03 27.94
CA ILE A 368 -4.54 23.45 26.61
C ILE A 368 -4.47 24.97 26.52
N PRO A 369 -3.70 25.53 25.55
CA PRO A 369 -3.62 26.97 25.35
C PRO A 369 -4.80 27.47 24.52
N PHE A 370 -5.39 28.61 24.93
CA PHE A 370 -6.38 29.37 24.20
C PHE A 370 -5.78 30.72 23.78
N THR A 371 -5.99 31.09 22.55
CA THR A 371 -5.62 32.40 22.01
C THR A 371 -6.88 33.18 21.64
N THR A 372 -6.75 34.48 21.33
CA THR A 372 -7.87 35.30 20.85
C THR A 372 -8.30 34.95 19.42
N GLU A 373 -7.46 34.23 18.72
CA GLU A 373 -7.75 33.68 17.41
C GLU A 373 -8.03 32.17 17.52
N TRP A 374 -8.82 31.64 16.59
CA TRP A 374 -9.07 30.22 16.51
C TRP A 374 -7.78 29.43 16.24
N LYS A 375 -7.60 28.37 16.98
CA LYS A 375 -6.44 27.50 16.89
C LYS A 375 -6.83 26.03 17.04
N THR A 376 -6.43 25.21 16.07
CA THR A 376 -6.56 23.75 16.18
C THR A 376 -5.55 23.21 17.18
N ILE A 377 -6.04 22.54 18.20
CA ILE A 377 -5.24 21.82 19.19
C ILE A 377 -5.26 20.34 18.82
N LYS A 378 -4.08 19.70 18.84
CA LYS A 378 -3.92 18.26 18.67
C LYS A 378 -3.05 17.71 19.78
N VAL A 379 -3.59 16.80 20.58
CA VAL A 379 -2.88 16.15 21.71
C VAL A 379 -3.13 14.64 21.62
N SER A 380 -2.08 13.85 21.71
CA SER A 380 -2.18 12.40 21.74
C SER A 380 -1.35 11.82 22.88
N GLY A 381 -1.76 10.68 23.40
CA GLY A 381 -1.05 10.02 24.49
C GLY A 381 -1.76 8.76 24.95
N THR A 382 -1.47 8.40 26.21
CA THR A 382 -2.06 7.23 26.85
C THR A 382 -2.61 7.66 28.21
N PHE A 383 -3.86 7.33 28.48
CA PHE A 383 -4.46 7.65 29.79
C PHE A 383 -3.77 6.91 30.92
N SER A 384 -3.26 7.64 31.88
CA SER A 384 -2.61 7.09 33.10
C SER A 384 -3.58 6.38 34.03
N LYS A 385 -4.85 6.74 33.96
CA LYS A 385 -5.94 6.23 34.83
C LYS A 385 -7.21 5.99 34.01
N ALA A 386 -8.06 5.11 34.52
CA ALA A 386 -9.40 4.92 34.01
C ALA A 386 -10.29 6.13 34.38
N GLY A 387 -11.31 6.39 33.57
CA GLY A 387 -12.28 7.46 33.79
C GLY A 387 -13.49 7.34 32.89
N LYS A 388 -14.38 8.34 32.98
CA LYS A 388 -15.58 8.45 32.14
C LYS A 388 -15.75 9.85 31.55
N SER A 389 -15.05 10.84 32.08
CA SER A 389 -15.16 12.23 31.64
C SER A 389 -13.84 12.96 31.82
N ILE A 390 -13.67 14.04 31.07
CA ILE A 390 -12.49 14.89 31.10
C ILE A 390 -12.93 16.33 31.27
N ALA A 391 -12.46 16.97 32.36
CA ALA A 391 -12.72 18.35 32.67
C ALA A 391 -11.59 19.24 32.12
N PHE A 392 -11.94 20.38 31.57
CA PHE A 392 -11.07 21.53 31.29
C PHE A 392 -11.34 22.59 32.37
N ASN A 393 -10.34 22.93 33.15
CA ASN A 393 -10.43 23.94 34.19
C ASN A 393 -10.23 25.31 33.56
N LEU A 394 -11.29 26.10 33.46
CA LEU A 394 -11.31 27.35 32.72
C LEU A 394 -10.98 28.59 33.55
N SER A 395 -10.75 28.42 34.83
CA SER A 395 -10.37 29.51 35.74
C SER A 395 -8.85 29.56 36.03
N ASP A 396 -8.02 28.99 35.14
CA ASP A 396 -6.58 29.22 35.16
C ASP A 396 -6.28 30.73 35.03
N LEU A 397 -7.00 31.45 34.14
CA LEU A 397 -7.11 32.90 34.16
C LEU A 397 -8.07 33.32 35.26
N SER A 398 -7.67 34.26 36.14
CA SER A 398 -8.51 34.72 37.24
C SER A 398 -9.71 35.55 36.80
N ASP A 399 -9.59 36.28 35.72
CA ASP A 399 -10.65 37.14 35.19
C ASP A 399 -11.74 36.33 34.49
N ALA A 400 -12.96 36.88 34.45
CA ALA A 400 -14.02 36.36 33.58
C ALA A 400 -13.58 36.32 32.11
N ASN A 401 -13.94 35.24 31.43
CA ASN A 401 -13.56 35.01 30.04
C ASN A 401 -14.58 34.13 29.32
N ASN A 402 -14.71 34.27 28.00
CA ASN A 402 -15.48 33.36 27.19
C ASN A 402 -14.53 32.38 26.45
N TYR A 403 -14.84 31.12 26.52
CA TYR A 403 -14.10 30.05 25.82
C TYR A 403 -14.99 29.44 24.78
N TYR A 404 -14.41 29.17 23.63
CA TYR A 404 -15.11 28.64 22.45
C TYR A 404 -14.44 27.35 21.99
N PHE A 405 -15.25 26.35 21.62
CA PHE A 405 -14.81 25.03 21.14
C PHE A 405 -15.59 24.69 19.90
N ASP A 406 -14.90 24.14 18.90
CA ASP A 406 -15.46 23.63 17.67
C ASP A 406 -14.64 22.43 17.18
N ASN A 407 -15.19 21.64 16.24
CA ASN A 407 -14.52 20.47 15.65
C ASN A 407 -13.88 19.54 16.70
N VAL A 408 -14.61 19.27 17.77
CA VAL A 408 -14.13 18.50 18.93
C VAL A 408 -14.17 17.00 18.61
N SER A 409 -13.02 16.35 18.63
CA SER A 409 -12.88 14.91 18.45
C SER A 409 -12.04 14.33 19.58
N LEU A 410 -12.48 13.21 20.12
CA LEU A 410 -11.70 12.38 21.04
C LEU A 410 -11.78 10.92 20.61
N LYS A 411 -10.73 10.43 20.01
CA LYS A 411 -10.60 9.00 19.69
C LYS A 411 -9.94 8.29 20.88
N ILE A 412 -10.53 7.17 21.29
CA ILE A 412 -9.97 6.30 22.32
C ILE A 412 -9.75 4.92 21.68
N ASN A 413 -8.49 4.47 21.63
CA ASN A 413 -8.07 3.27 20.91
C ASN A 413 -8.56 3.26 19.45
N GLY A 414 -8.45 4.43 18.78
CA GLY A 414 -8.85 4.62 17.38
C GLY A 414 -10.36 4.83 17.15
N THR A 415 -11.20 4.73 18.20
CA THR A 415 -12.66 4.88 18.06
C THR A 415 -13.10 6.26 18.53
N GLU A 416 -13.83 7.01 17.68
CA GLU A 416 -14.43 8.29 18.03
C GLU A 416 -15.44 8.15 19.17
N LYS A 417 -15.36 9.02 20.17
CA LYS A 417 -16.19 9.01 21.36
C LYS A 417 -17.08 10.24 21.52
N ILE A 418 -16.79 11.29 20.77
CA ILE A 418 -17.59 12.52 20.81
C ILE A 418 -18.64 12.48 19.72
N LYS A 419 -19.86 12.76 20.09
CA LYS A 419 -20.98 12.90 19.15
C LYS A 419 -21.13 14.37 18.78
N ASN A 420 -21.45 14.63 17.49
CA ASN A 420 -21.68 15.97 16.99
C ASN A 420 -20.52 16.92 17.32
N GLY A 421 -19.28 16.48 17.11
CA GLY A 421 -18.10 17.27 17.47
C GLY A 421 -17.89 18.49 16.58
N ASP A 422 -18.43 18.49 15.36
CA ASP A 422 -18.52 19.61 14.42
C ASP A 422 -19.63 20.64 14.78
N LEU A 423 -20.47 20.29 15.77
CA LEU A 423 -21.54 21.11 16.35
C LEU A 423 -22.63 21.56 15.36
N GLU A 424 -22.63 21.07 14.14
CA GLU A 424 -23.64 21.39 13.15
C GLU A 424 -25.00 20.72 13.42
N GLY A 425 -25.01 19.66 14.24
CA GLY A 425 -26.21 19.00 14.75
C GLY A 425 -26.73 19.62 16.07
N THR A 426 -27.75 19.01 16.66
CA THR A 426 -28.37 19.44 17.91
C THR A 426 -27.96 18.61 19.14
N ASP A 427 -27.27 17.50 18.94
CA ASP A 427 -26.85 16.60 20.05
C ASP A 427 -25.60 17.16 20.75
N VAL A 428 -25.80 17.72 21.92
CA VAL A 428 -24.71 18.21 22.80
C VAL A 428 -24.48 17.27 24.00
N SER A 429 -24.92 16.02 23.95
CA SER A 429 -24.82 15.04 25.02
C SER A 429 -23.39 14.70 25.46
N SER A 430 -22.42 14.87 24.54
CA SER A 430 -21.01 14.68 24.82
C SER A 430 -20.35 15.84 25.55
N PHE A 431 -21.07 16.94 25.80
CA PHE A 431 -20.54 18.18 26.35
C PHE A 431 -21.36 18.65 27.58
N LYS A 432 -20.65 19.07 28.62
CA LYS A 432 -21.28 19.70 29.79
C LYS A 432 -20.47 20.90 30.21
N ILE A 433 -21.10 21.83 30.87
CA ILE A 433 -20.46 23.01 31.47
C ILE A 433 -20.83 23.10 32.97
N LYS A 434 -19.92 23.65 33.73
CA LYS A 434 -20.14 24.02 35.11
C LYS A 434 -19.50 25.37 35.34
N THR A 435 -20.32 26.37 35.55
CA THR A 435 -19.89 27.75 35.84
C THR A 435 -20.26 28.11 37.25
N ASN A 436 -19.39 28.82 37.91
CA ASN A 436 -19.41 29.15 39.35
C ASN A 436 -19.14 27.95 40.27
N ARG A 437 -18.40 28.18 41.33
CA ARG A 437 -18.13 27.22 42.38
C ARG A 437 -19.45 26.77 43.04
N GLY A 438 -19.72 25.47 43.00
CA GLY A 438 -20.99 24.91 43.54
C GLY A 438 -22.17 24.98 42.59
N GLY A 439 -21.99 25.49 41.35
CA GLY A 439 -23.01 25.47 40.33
C GLY A 439 -23.40 24.05 39.91
N VAL A 440 -24.62 23.88 39.39
CA VAL A 440 -25.12 22.62 38.83
C VAL A 440 -24.56 22.44 37.40
N GLU A 441 -24.14 21.21 37.06
CA GLU A 441 -23.75 20.89 35.71
C GLU A 441 -24.93 21.06 34.75
N ALA A 442 -24.69 21.75 33.64
CA ALA A 442 -25.68 22.00 32.60
C ALA A 442 -25.18 21.49 31.24
N PRO A 443 -26.04 21.19 30.28
CA PRO A 443 -25.65 21.00 28.88
C PRO A 443 -24.90 22.22 28.35
N ALA A 444 -23.90 22.00 27.49
CA ALA A 444 -23.19 23.10 26.84
C ALA A 444 -24.12 23.90 25.91
N ILE A 445 -23.84 25.18 25.78
CA ILE A 445 -24.61 26.08 24.93
C ILE A 445 -23.94 26.15 23.56
N CYS A 446 -24.71 25.92 22.50
CA CYS A 446 -24.28 26.05 21.11
C CYS A 446 -24.65 27.44 20.60
N GLU A 447 -23.66 28.17 20.11
CA GLU A 447 -23.88 29.51 19.53
C GLU A 447 -23.47 29.53 18.06
N HIS A 448 -24.09 30.40 17.27
CA HIS A 448 -23.63 30.79 15.95
C HIS A 448 -22.56 31.87 16.09
N LEU A 449 -21.40 31.68 15.48
CA LEU A 449 -20.35 32.67 15.36
C LEU A 449 -19.94 32.83 13.91
N THR A 450 -19.78 34.08 13.50
CA THR A 450 -19.15 34.39 12.21
C THR A 450 -17.65 34.29 12.37
N TYR A 451 -17.07 33.34 11.69
CA TYR A 451 -15.62 33.17 11.60
C TYR A 451 -15.07 34.07 10.52
N VAL A 452 -14.07 34.88 10.87
CA VAL A 452 -13.29 35.64 9.91
C VAL A 452 -11.88 35.06 9.91
N TYR A 453 -11.50 34.38 8.84
CA TYR A 453 -10.16 33.83 8.73
C TYR A 453 -9.59 33.99 7.32
N VAL A 454 -8.27 33.95 7.21
CA VAL A 454 -7.58 33.91 5.93
C VAL A 454 -7.02 32.54 5.73
N PRO A 455 -7.58 31.74 4.83
CA PRO A 455 -7.06 30.40 4.60
C PRO A 455 -5.66 30.48 3.96
N SER A 456 -4.71 29.71 4.50
CA SER A 456 -3.40 29.49 3.86
C SER A 456 -3.52 28.56 2.65
N SER A 457 -4.52 27.71 2.65
CA SER A 457 -4.92 26.81 1.56
C SER A 457 -6.41 26.51 1.70
N ILE A 458 -7.03 26.06 0.63
CA ILE A 458 -8.42 25.61 0.63
C ILE A 458 -8.40 24.10 0.45
N PRO A 459 -8.85 23.30 1.44
CA PRO A 459 -8.98 21.87 1.28
C PRO A 459 -9.90 21.53 0.11
N LEU A 460 -9.54 20.48 -0.66
CA LEU A 460 -10.47 19.95 -1.65
C LEU A 460 -11.69 19.39 -0.94
N SER A 461 -12.88 19.71 -1.44
CA SER A 461 -14.12 19.06 -1.01
C SER A 461 -14.05 17.54 -1.32
N GLN A 462 -14.94 16.76 -0.71
CA GLN A 462 -15.04 15.33 -0.99
C GLN A 462 -15.37 15.07 -2.48
N GLU A 463 -16.26 15.87 -3.06
CA GLU A 463 -16.60 15.81 -4.49
C GLU A 463 -15.39 16.14 -5.38
N GLU A 464 -14.63 17.18 -5.06
CA GLU A 464 -13.44 17.56 -5.82
C GLU A 464 -12.33 16.52 -5.74
N ARG A 465 -12.15 15.88 -4.58
CA ARG A 465 -11.21 14.74 -4.43
C ARG A 465 -11.63 13.56 -5.30
N HIS A 466 -12.91 13.21 -5.25
CA HIS A 466 -13.50 12.16 -6.08
C HIS A 466 -13.28 12.47 -7.57
N ASP A 467 -13.67 13.63 -8.05
CA ASP A 467 -13.57 14.01 -9.47
C ASP A 467 -12.11 14.07 -9.95
N THR A 468 -11.20 14.53 -9.10
CA THR A 468 -9.77 14.54 -9.38
C THR A 468 -9.22 13.12 -9.57
N LEU A 469 -9.65 12.18 -8.75
CA LEU A 469 -9.22 10.78 -8.89
C LEU A 469 -9.91 10.09 -10.06
N VAL A 470 -11.17 10.39 -10.35
CA VAL A 470 -11.84 9.93 -11.58
C VAL A 470 -11.07 10.40 -12.82
N TYR A 471 -10.63 11.67 -12.84
CA TYR A 471 -9.77 12.17 -13.91
C TYR A 471 -8.44 11.42 -14.02
N ALA A 472 -7.77 11.17 -12.89
CA ALA A 472 -6.51 10.42 -12.89
C ALA A 472 -6.69 8.99 -13.39
N MET A 473 -7.75 8.30 -12.96
CA MET A 473 -8.11 6.96 -13.39
C MET A 473 -8.51 6.93 -14.89
N ASP A 474 -9.26 7.91 -15.37
CA ASP A 474 -9.65 8.05 -16.78
C ASP A 474 -8.41 8.19 -17.67
N LYS A 475 -7.49 9.10 -17.31
CA LYS A 475 -6.23 9.31 -18.03
C LYS A 475 -5.40 8.03 -18.10
N TRP A 476 -5.28 7.32 -16.99
CA TRP A 476 -4.54 6.07 -16.86
C TRP A 476 -5.14 4.96 -17.71
N ILE A 477 -6.44 4.63 -17.51
CA ILE A 477 -7.10 3.53 -18.21
C ILE A 477 -7.20 3.81 -19.71
N LYS A 478 -7.50 5.05 -20.10
CA LYS A 478 -7.49 5.46 -21.51
C LYS A 478 -6.13 5.22 -22.17
N GLY A 479 -5.04 5.67 -21.53
CA GLY A 479 -3.69 5.50 -22.04
C GLY A 479 -3.31 4.04 -22.19
N MET A 480 -3.62 3.21 -21.19
CA MET A 480 -3.36 1.77 -21.22
C MET A 480 -4.14 1.06 -22.32
N MET A 481 -5.44 1.33 -22.49
CA MET A 481 -6.25 0.73 -23.52
C MET A 481 -5.80 1.13 -24.94
N GLN A 482 -5.40 2.39 -25.13
CA GLN A 482 -4.82 2.87 -26.37
C GLN A 482 -3.49 2.15 -26.69
N ALA A 483 -2.62 1.99 -25.69
CA ALA A 483 -1.34 1.27 -25.86
C ALA A 483 -1.53 -0.20 -26.24
N CYS A 484 -2.59 -0.83 -25.73
CA CYS A 484 -2.96 -2.20 -26.08
C CYS A 484 -3.58 -2.33 -27.49
N GLY A 485 -4.04 -1.24 -28.11
CA GLY A 485 -4.56 -1.22 -29.47
C GLY A 485 -5.73 -2.18 -29.73
N GLY A 486 -6.59 -2.41 -28.75
CA GLY A 486 -7.74 -3.34 -28.80
C GLY A 486 -7.37 -4.83 -28.77
N LYS A 487 -6.08 -5.18 -28.61
CA LYS A 487 -5.59 -6.57 -28.64
C LYS A 487 -5.75 -7.31 -27.31
N VAL A 488 -5.81 -6.58 -26.19
CA VAL A 488 -5.99 -7.13 -24.83
C VAL A 488 -7.48 -7.13 -24.51
N LYS A 489 -8.06 -8.33 -24.45
CA LYS A 489 -9.50 -8.52 -24.33
C LYS A 489 -9.97 -9.00 -22.97
N ALA A 490 -9.06 -9.18 -22.03
CA ALA A 490 -9.40 -9.55 -20.65
C ALA A 490 -8.45 -8.86 -19.67
N TRP A 491 -8.97 -8.43 -18.53
CA TRP A 491 -8.26 -7.66 -17.52
C TRP A 491 -8.67 -8.02 -16.10
N ASP A 492 -7.71 -8.03 -15.20
CA ASP A 492 -7.97 -7.75 -13.79
C ASP A 492 -8.29 -6.26 -13.68
N VAL A 493 -9.57 -5.91 -13.76
CA VAL A 493 -10.00 -4.51 -13.67
C VAL A 493 -9.74 -3.94 -12.28
N VAL A 494 -9.89 -4.78 -11.25
CA VAL A 494 -9.49 -4.49 -9.87
C VAL A 494 -8.79 -5.70 -9.29
N ASN A 495 -7.67 -5.46 -8.62
CA ASN A 495 -6.87 -6.46 -7.93
C ASN A 495 -6.95 -6.26 -6.41
N GLU A 496 -7.15 -7.37 -5.66
CA GLU A 496 -7.03 -7.45 -4.20
C GLU A 496 -7.92 -6.44 -3.45
N ALA A 497 -9.21 -6.43 -3.77
CA ALA A 497 -10.15 -5.50 -3.16
C ALA A 497 -10.50 -5.85 -1.71
N ILE A 498 -10.55 -7.17 -1.36
CA ILE A 498 -11.09 -7.63 -0.08
C ILE A 498 -10.00 -7.70 0.99
N SER A 499 -10.22 -7.09 2.14
CA SER A 499 -9.24 -7.02 3.22
C SER A 499 -8.86 -8.37 3.85
N GLY A 500 -9.79 -9.33 3.86
CA GLY A 500 -9.66 -10.58 4.63
C GLY A 500 -9.96 -10.40 6.12
N GLY A 501 -10.50 -9.26 6.53
CA GLY A 501 -10.90 -8.92 7.89
C GLY A 501 -12.09 -7.97 7.94
N GLY A 502 -12.38 -7.42 9.12
CA GLY A 502 -13.48 -6.47 9.31
C GLY A 502 -14.88 -7.09 9.17
N ASN A 503 -15.89 -6.22 9.11
CA ASN A 503 -17.28 -6.57 8.87
C ASN A 503 -18.00 -5.37 8.26
N ASP A 504 -18.60 -5.53 7.09
CA ASP A 504 -19.34 -4.50 6.38
C ASP A 504 -20.78 -4.26 6.91
N GLY A 505 -21.14 -4.89 8.03
CA GLY A 505 -22.49 -4.86 8.62
C GLY A 505 -23.42 -5.96 8.12
N GLU A 506 -23.08 -6.65 7.02
CA GLU A 506 -23.85 -7.77 6.44
C GLU A 506 -23.12 -9.11 6.59
N GLY A 507 -22.03 -9.13 7.33
CA GLY A 507 -21.23 -10.33 7.60
C GLY A 507 -20.10 -10.61 6.61
N ASN A 508 -19.91 -9.76 5.60
CA ASN A 508 -18.79 -9.86 4.69
C ASN A 508 -17.56 -9.18 5.27
N TYR A 509 -16.37 -9.58 4.80
CA TYR A 509 -15.17 -8.78 5.00
C TYR A 509 -15.30 -7.41 4.33
N THR A 510 -14.73 -6.38 4.95
CA THR A 510 -14.63 -5.04 4.35
C THR A 510 -13.67 -5.05 3.16
N LEU A 511 -13.69 -3.99 2.37
CA LEU A 511 -12.60 -3.74 1.43
C LEU A 511 -11.33 -3.36 2.17
N GLN A 512 -10.19 -3.40 1.48
CA GLN A 512 -8.93 -2.90 2.00
C GLN A 512 -8.98 -1.37 2.09
N HIS A 513 -8.48 -0.83 3.20
CA HIS A 513 -8.32 0.60 3.45
C HIS A 513 -6.96 0.88 4.05
N SER A 514 -6.52 2.14 4.02
CA SER A 514 -5.33 2.57 4.74
C SER A 514 -5.50 2.40 6.25
N GLU A 515 -4.42 2.17 6.95
CA GLU A 515 -4.44 2.09 8.42
C GLU A 515 -4.96 3.42 9.00
N GLY A 516 -5.90 3.33 9.92
CA GLY A 516 -6.54 4.50 10.53
C GLY A 516 -7.53 5.25 9.63
N TYR A 517 -7.94 4.63 8.49
CA TYR A 517 -8.95 5.24 7.61
C TYR A 517 -10.20 5.67 8.36
N ASN A 518 -10.58 6.92 8.12
CA ASN A 518 -11.81 7.52 8.60
C ASN A 518 -12.41 8.37 7.48
N PRO A 519 -13.61 8.05 6.97
CA PRO A 519 -14.21 8.75 5.83
C PRO A 519 -14.41 10.26 6.05
N ASN A 520 -14.46 10.71 7.31
CA ASN A 520 -14.67 12.10 7.69
C ASN A 520 -13.40 12.79 8.22
N GLY A 521 -12.21 12.22 8.01
CA GLY A 521 -10.98 12.73 8.59
C GLY A 521 -9.77 12.65 7.67
N THR A 522 -8.63 13.09 8.21
CA THR A 522 -7.31 12.85 7.61
C THR A 522 -6.77 11.53 8.14
N TRP A 523 -6.17 10.73 7.28
CA TRP A 523 -5.51 9.48 7.64
C TRP A 523 -4.12 9.43 7.02
N ASP A 524 -3.22 8.73 7.67
CA ASP A 524 -1.89 8.49 7.14
C ASP A 524 -1.93 7.27 6.22
N VAL A 525 -1.62 7.51 4.96
CA VAL A 525 -1.46 6.46 3.95
C VAL A 525 -0.02 5.98 3.99
N GLY A 526 0.39 5.36 5.09
CA GLY A 526 1.74 4.82 5.25
C GLY A 526 2.17 3.87 4.12
N GLY A 527 3.47 3.64 3.96
CA GLY A 527 4.05 2.76 2.94
C GLY A 527 3.80 3.25 1.50
N ASP A 528 3.84 2.33 0.53
CA ASP A 528 3.71 2.62 -0.91
C ASP A 528 2.29 2.40 -1.44
N ALA A 529 1.34 2.02 -0.58
CA ALA A 529 -0.04 1.76 -0.97
C ALA A 529 -0.84 3.06 -1.15
N PHE A 530 -1.74 3.05 -2.12
CA PHE A 530 -2.74 4.09 -2.35
C PHE A 530 -4.11 3.45 -2.54
N TYR A 531 -5.00 3.65 -1.60
CA TYR A 531 -6.32 3.04 -1.59
C TYR A 531 -7.33 3.99 -2.25
N TRP A 532 -7.71 3.70 -3.49
CA TRP A 532 -8.67 4.50 -4.27
C TRP A 532 -10.02 4.65 -3.55
N GLN A 533 -10.47 3.58 -2.89
CA GLN A 533 -11.72 3.53 -2.14
C GLN A 533 -11.76 4.48 -0.95
N ASP A 534 -10.61 4.84 -0.36
CA ASP A 534 -10.56 5.81 0.73
C ASP A 534 -11.08 7.19 0.32
N TYR A 535 -10.94 7.53 -0.96
CA TYR A 535 -11.30 8.84 -1.52
C TYR A 535 -12.56 8.79 -2.38
N MET A 536 -12.81 7.66 -3.06
CA MET A 536 -13.91 7.49 -4.00
C MET A 536 -15.08 6.70 -3.41
N GLY A 537 -14.87 6.03 -2.27
CA GLY A 537 -15.82 5.11 -1.66
C GLY A 537 -15.78 3.69 -2.24
N ASP A 538 -16.23 2.74 -1.44
CA ASP A 538 -16.15 1.29 -1.68
C ASP A 538 -16.86 0.80 -2.94
N LEU A 539 -17.94 1.49 -3.32
CA LEU A 539 -18.69 1.13 -4.50
C LEU A 539 -18.13 1.82 -5.75
N GLU A 540 -17.84 3.10 -5.62
CA GLU A 540 -17.60 3.94 -6.78
C GLU A 540 -16.28 3.68 -7.47
N TYR A 541 -15.18 3.39 -6.73
CA TYR A 541 -13.89 3.16 -7.39
C TYR A 541 -13.91 1.94 -8.33
N VAL A 542 -14.60 0.85 -7.96
CA VAL A 542 -14.76 -0.33 -8.82
C VAL A 542 -15.65 -0.02 -10.00
N ARG A 543 -16.78 0.65 -9.77
CA ARG A 543 -17.71 1.08 -10.82
C ARG A 543 -17.04 1.97 -11.85
N GLN A 544 -16.22 2.93 -11.40
CA GLN A 544 -15.46 3.81 -12.30
C GLN A 544 -14.41 3.04 -13.10
N ALA A 545 -13.65 2.15 -12.46
CA ALA A 545 -12.67 1.33 -13.16
C ALA A 545 -13.34 0.47 -14.25
N VAL A 546 -14.46 -0.19 -13.94
CA VAL A 546 -15.24 -0.98 -14.89
C VAL A 546 -15.78 -0.11 -16.02
N ARG A 547 -16.41 1.02 -15.69
CA ARG A 547 -16.97 1.96 -16.67
C ARG A 547 -15.90 2.46 -17.66
N LEU A 548 -14.74 2.84 -17.15
CA LEU A 548 -13.65 3.37 -17.96
C LEU A 548 -13.00 2.27 -18.82
N ALA A 549 -12.83 1.06 -18.26
CA ALA A 549 -12.33 -0.08 -19.02
C ALA A 549 -13.27 -0.44 -20.18
N ARG A 550 -14.59 -0.40 -19.98
CA ARG A 550 -15.56 -0.62 -21.05
C ARG A 550 -15.62 0.54 -22.04
N LYS A 551 -15.45 1.78 -21.59
CA LYS A 551 -15.44 2.97 -22.47
C LYS A 551 -14.28 2.96 -23.46
N TYR A 552 -13.10 2.52 -23.05
CA TYR A 552 -11.87 2.62 -23.83
C TYR A 552 -11.34 1.28 -24.37
N GLY A 553 -11.77 0.18 -23.78
CA GLY A 553 -11.41 -1.17 -24.21
C GLY A 553 -12.20 -1.64 -25.43
N PRO A 554 -11.85 -2.82 -25.98
CA PRO A 554 -12.62 -3.43 -27.06
C PRO A 554 -14.02 -3.84 -26.59
N GLU A 555 -14.97 -3.92 -27.52
CA GLU A 555 -16.41 -4.20 -27.22
C GLU A 555 -16.59 -5.55 -26.51
N ASP A 556 -15.78 -6.55 -26.83
CA ASP A 556 -15.81 -7.89 -26.26
C ASP A 556 -14.95 -8.07 -24.99
N ILE A 557 -14.48 -6.96 -24.37
CA ILE A 557 -13.62 -6.98 -23.19
C ILE A 557 -14.26 -7.75 -22.02
N LYS A 558 -13.46 -8.58 -21.34
CA LYS A 558 -13.84 -9.30 -20.12
C LYS A 558 -13.11 -8.71 -18.91
N LEU A 559 -13.86 -8.40 -17.87
CA LEU A 559 -13.37 -7.72 -16.68
C LEU A 559 -13.50 -8.62 -15.46
N PHE A 560 -12.38 -8.88 -14.80
CA PHE A 560 -12.29 -9.76 -13.65
C PHE A 560 -11.96 -8.95 -12.39
N ILE A 561 -12.47 -9.39 -11.26
CA ILE A 561 -11.96 -9.01 -9.94
C ILE A 561 -11.05 -10.16 -9.49
N ASN A 562 -9.79 -9.84 -9.25
CA ASN A 562 -8.77 -10.81 -8.87
C ASN A 562 -8.40 -10.64 -7.40
N ASP A 563 -8.26 -11.75 -6.65
CA ASP A 563 -7.87 -11.65 -5.24
C ASP A 563 -7.11 -12.90 -4.79
N TYR A 564 -6.38 -12.77 -3.69
CA TYR A 564 -5.58 -13.83 -3.07
C TYR A 564 -6.31 -14.49 -1.89
N ASN A 565 -5.85 -15.67 -1.47
CA ASN A 565 -6.39 -16.44 -0.35
C ASN A 565 -7.89 -16.76 -0.46
N LEU A 566 -8.44 -16.86 -1.67
CA LEU A 566 -9.83 -17.24 -1.87
C LEU A 566 -10.08 -18.72 -1.53
N GLU A 567 -9.04 -19.54 -1.57
CA GLU A 567 -9.01 -20.95 -1.18
C GLU A 567 -8.82 -21.20 0.32
N SER A 568 -8.82 -20.14 1.14
CA SER A 568 -8.45 -20.16 2.53
C SER A 568 -9.26 -21.14 3.38
N PHE A 569 -8.57 -22.02 4.12
CA PHE A 569 -9.20 -22.98 5.03
C PHE A 569 -9.47 -22.38 6.42
N TRP A 570 -8.65 -21.40 6.85
CA TRP A 570 -8.75 -20.81 8.19
C TRP A 570 -10.00 -19.97 8.40
N ASP A 571 -10.61 -19.46 7.33
CA ASP A 571 -11.84 -18.68 7.36
C ASP A 571 -13.01 -19.33 6.63
N ASN A 572 -12.87 -20.59 6.22
CA ASN A 572 -13.90 -21.34 5.50
C ASN A 572 -14.29 -20.66 4.18
N ASN A 573 -13.33 -20.21 3.39
CA ASN A 573 -13.50 -19.41 2.15
C ASN A 573 -14.37 -18.15 2.35
N LYS A 574 -14.33 -17.56 3.54
CA LYS A 574 -15.13 -16.33 3.83
C LYS A 574 -14.72 -15.19 2.93
N LYS A 575 -13.41 -15.08 2.60
CA LYS A 575 -12.92 -14.04 1.70
C LYS A 575 -13.58 -14.14 0.30
N LEU A 576 -13.67 -15.35 -0.28
CA LEU A 576 -14.36 -15.58 -1.55
C LEU A 576 -15.85 -15.29 -1.46
N LYS A 577 -16.52 -15.71 -0.39
CA LYS A 577 -17.96 -15.43 -0.18
C LYS A 577 -18.20 -13.92 -0.11
N SER A 578 -17.33 -13.20 0.57
CA SER A 578 -17.38 -11.74 0.64
C SER A 578 -17.16 -11.10 -0.74
N LEU A 579 -16.17 -11.57 -1.51
CA LEU A 579 -15.94 -11.08 -2.87
C LEU A 579 -17.18 -11.27 -3.76
N ILE A 580 -17.82 -12.44 -3.73
CA ILE A 580 -19.03 -12.71 -4.52
C ILE A 580 -20.15 -11.74 -4.12
N ASN A 581 -20.31 -11.45 -2.83
CA ASN A 581 -21.32 -10.51 -2.36
C ASN A 581 -20.99 -9.05 -2.72
N TRP A 582 -19.71 -8.66 -2.64
CA TRP A 582 -19.27 -7.35 -3.11
C TRP A 582 -19.47 -7.16 -4.62
N ILE A 583 -19.25 -8.20 -5.44
CA ILE A 583 -19.58 -8.15 -6.87
C ILE A 583 -21.06 -7.82 -7.08
N LYS A 584 -21.96 -8.46 -6.32
CA LYS A 584 -23.41 -8.13 -6.39
C LYS A 584 -23.71 -6.69 -5.99
N LYS A 585 -23.00 -6.17 -4.96
CA LYS A 585 -23.15 -4.76 -4.53
C LYS A 585 -22.68 -3.79 -5.62
N TRP A 586 -21.53 -4.07 -6.27
CA TRP A 586 -21.05 -3.24 -7.37
C TRP A 586 -21.98 -3.27 -8.58
N GLU A 587 -22.58 -4.41 -8.89
CA GLU A 587 -23.51 -4.57 -10.00
C GLU A 587 -24.95 -4.11 -9.69
N ALA A 588 -25.26 -3.76 -8.43
CA ALA A 588 -26.59 -3.34 -8.03
C ALA A 588 -27.07 -2.02 -8.66
N ASP A 589 -26.15 -1.25 -9.27
CA ASP A 589 -26.49 -0.07 -10.07
C ASP A 589 -27.16 -0.39 -11.42
N GLY A 590 -27.19 -1.67 -11.82
CA GLY A 590 -27.76 -2.14 -13.07
C GLY A 590 -26.95 -1.81 -14.34
N VAL A 591 -25.81 -1.13 -14.19
CA VAL A 591 -24.93 -0.69 -15.30
C VAL A 591 -23.57 -1.37 -15.23
N THR A 592 -22.98 -1.46 -14.04
CA THR A 592 -21.71 -2.11 -13.80
C THR A 592 -21.84 -3.61 -14.09
N LYS A 593 -20.94 -4.16 -14.91
CA LYS A 593 -20.89 -5.57 -15.23
C LYS A 593 -19.48 -6.12 -15.04
N ILE A 594 -19.33 -7.08 -14.14
CA ILE A 594 -18.12 -7.84 -13.87
C ILE A 594 -18.27 -9.22 -14.48
N ASP A 595 -17.36 -9.60 -15.38
CA ASP A 595 -17.49 -10.84 -16.14
C ASP A 595 -16.95 -12.05 -15.38
N GLY A 596 -15.93 -11.87 -14.55
CA GLY A 596 -15.24 -13.01 -13.94
C GLY A 596 -14.63 -12.75 -12.56
N ILE A 597 -14.23 -13.85 -11.95
CA ILE A 597 -13.48 -13.90 -10.69
C ILE A 597 -12.12 -14.55 -10.97
N GLY A 598 -11.04 -13.86 -10.64
CA GLY A 598 -9.68 -14.38 -10.57
C GLY A 598 -9.34 -14.83 -9.17
N THR A 599 -8.72 -16.00 -9.03
CA THR A 599 -8.10 -16.47 -7.78
C THR A 599 -6.61 -16.64 -8.00
N GLN A 600 -5.80 -15.94 -7.20
CA GLN A 600 -4.33 -15.95 -7.38
C GLN A 600 -3.75 -17.35 -7.15
N MET A 601 -4.18 -18.05 -6.12
CA MET A 601 -3.71 -19.38 -5.77
C MET A 601 -2.18 -19.49 -5.60
N HIS A 602 -1.60 -18.61 -4.82
CA HIS A 602 -0.21 -18.73 -4.37
C HIS A 602 -0.13 -19.78 -3.25
N LEU A 603 0.10 -21.01 -3.62
CA LEU A 603 -0.02 -22.16 -2.72
C LEU A 603 1.33 -22.65 -2.20
N SER A 604 1.28 -23.54 -1.22
CA SER A 604 2.35 -24.48 -0.86
C SER A 604 1.80 -25.91 -0.81
N CYS A 605 2.56 -26.86 -1.34
CA CYS A 605 2.34 -28.28 -1.11
C CYS A 605 2.90 -28.61 0.28
N SER A 606 2.20 -29.41 1.07
CA SER A 606 2.69 -29.81 2.40
C SER A 606 3.08 -31.28 2.44
N MET A 607 4.15 -31.60 3.15
CA MET A 607 4.54 -32.97 3.48
C MET A 607 3.66 -33.58 4.58
N SER A 608 2.80 -32.80 5.22
CA SER A 608 1.75 -33.26 6.14
C SER A 608 0.49 -33.64 5.36
N ASP A 609 0.08 -34.93 5.44
CA ASP A 609 -1.15 -35.40 4.78
C ASP A 609 -2.41 -34.70 5.31
N ASN A 610 -2.46 -34.49 6.61
CA ASN A 610 -3.62 -33.80 7.22
C ASN A 610 -3.78 -32.38 6.68
N GLU A 611 -2.67 -31.65 6.59
CA GLU A 611 -2.69 -30.29 6.09
C GLU A 611 -3.02 -30.25 4.60
N LEU A 612 -2.38 -31.09 3.79
CA LEU A 612 -2.63 -31.17 2.36
C LEU A 612 -4.09 -31.54 2.07
N ASN A 613 -4.67 -32.50 2.80
CA ASN A 613 -6.07 -32.88 2.65
C ASN A 613 -7.01 -31.75 3.06
N ASN A 614 -6.66 -31.00 4.10
CA ASN A 614 -7.42 -29.82 4.49
C ASN A 614 -7.40 -28.75 3.39
N ARG A 615 -6.22 -28.39 2.86
CA ARG A 615 -6.08 -27.46 1.72
C ARG A 615 -6.91 -27.95 0.52
N LYS A 616 -6.81 -29.21 0.13
CA LYS A 616 -7.61 -29.82 -0.95
C LYS A 616 -9.12 -29.65 -0.74
N LYS A 617 -9.61 -29.85 0.48
CA LYS A 617 -11.05 -29.66 0.80
C LYS A 617 -11.53 -28.26 0.47
N TYR A 618 -10.77 -27.23 0.88
CA TYR A 618 -11.19 -25.83 0.72
C TYR A 618 -10.95 -25.30 -0.69
N ILE A 619 -9.94 -25.78 -1.41
CA ILE A 619 -9.79 -25.52 -2.86
C ILE A 619 -10.99 -26.08 -3.63
N LYS A 620 -11.42 -27.32 -3.32
CA LYS A 620 -12.62 -27.90 -3.93
C LYS A 620 -13.88 -27.09 -3.63
N GLN A 621 -14.01 -26.59 -2.39
CA GLN A 621 -15.10 -25.72 -2.00
C GLN A 621 -15.04 -24.39 -2.73
N MET A 622 -13.85 -23.77 -2.86
CA MET A 622 -13.63 -22.55 -3.61
C MET A 622 -14.12 -22.70 -5.06
N PHE A 623 -13.68 -23.71 -5.79
CA PHE A 623 -14.13 -23.92 -7.18
C PHE A 623 -15.65 -24.10 -7.28
N LYS A 624 -16.29 -24.79 -6.33
CA LYS A 624 -17.75 -24.90 -6.28
C LYS A 624 -18.44 -23.54 -6.10
N LEU A 625 -17.92 -22.71 -5.19
CA LEU A 625 -18.46 -21.34 -4.97
C LEU A 625 -18.26 -20.45 -6.19
N MET A 626 -17.10 -20.54 -6.84
CA MET A 626 -16.83 -19.81 -8.07
C MET A 626 -17.80 -20.24 -9.19
N ALA A 627 -17.98 -21.54 -9.42
CA ALA A 627 -18.95 -22.06 -10.39
C ALA A 627 -20.37 -21.58 -10.09
N GLN A 628 -20.80 -21.63 -8.82
CA GLN A 628 -22.13 -21.18 -8.38
C GLN A 628 -22.36 -19.67 -8.55
N SER A 629 -21.29 -18.87 -8.64
CA SER A 629 -21.41 -17.43 -8.88
C SER A 629 -21.95 -17.09 -10.28
N GLY A 630 -21.88 -18.03 -11.22
CA GLY A 630 -22.22 -17.82 -12.64
C GLY A 630 -21.23 -16.95 -13.40
N LYS A 631 -20.10 -16.56 -12.78
CA LYS A 631 -19.05 -15.75 -13.38
C LYS A 631 -18.03 -16.62 -14.11
N LEU A 632 -17.27 -16.02 -15.04
CA LEU A 632 -16.08 -16.65 -15.56
C LEU A 632 -15.07 -16.88 -14.43
N CYS A 633 -14.41 -18.02 -14.46
CA CYS A 633 -13.50 -18.45 -13.40
C CYS A 633 -12.08 -18.57 -13.95
N ARG A 634 -11.13 -17.87 -13.33
CA ARG A 634 -9.72 -17.88 -13.68
C ARG A 634 -8.87 -18.24 -12.46
N VAL A 635 -7.93 -19.15 -12.62
CA VAL A 635 -6.77 -19.24 -11.73
C VAL A 635 -5.71 -18.33 -12.32
N SER A 636 -5.42 -17.22 -11.65
CA SER A 636 -4.74 -16.07 -12.28
C SER A 636 -3.23 -16.05 -12.07
N GLU A 637 -2.75 -16.53 -10.91
CA GLU A 637 -1.35 -16.36 -10.49
C GLU A 637 -0.79 -17.64 -9.83
N PHE A 638 -1.19 -18.79 -10.37
CA PHE A 638 -0.87 -20.06 -9.77
C PHE A 638 0.65 -20.27 -9.64
N ASP A 639 1.12 -20.41 -8.45
CA ASP A 639 2.45 -20.92 -8.12
C ASP A 639 2.39 -21.79 -6.87
N MET A 640 3.41 -22.66 -6.70
CA MET A 640 3.37 -23.61 -5.61
C MET A 640 4.76 -23.79 -4.98
N GLY A 641 4.90 -23.38 -3.70
CA GLY A 641 6.03 -23.74 -2.86
C GLY A 641 5.91 -25.12 -2.24
N MET A 642 6.85 -25.47 -1.37
CA MET A 642 6.84 -26.72 -0.59
C MET A 642 7.03 -26.40 0.87
N ASP A 643 6.22 -27.05 1.73
CA ASP A 643 6.35 -27.01 3.18
C ASP A 643 6.74 -28.41 3.70
N ASP A 644 7.66 -28.47 4.66
CA ASP A 644 8.03 -29.73 5.33
C ASP A 644 6.88 -30.24 6.22
N LYS A 645 7.10 -31.37 6.95
CA LYS A 645 6.10 -31.93 7.86
C LYS A 645 5.74 -31.02 9.05
N ASN A 646 6.58 -30.05 9.35
CA ASN A 646 6.40 -29.10 10.44
C ASN A 646 5.81 -27.76 9.96
N GLY A 647 5.56 -27.61 8.65
CA GLY A 647 5.03 -26.39 8.05
C GLY A 647 6.10 -25.34 7.71
N ASN A 648 7.39 -25.69 7.76
CA ASN A 648 8.43 -24.76 7.35
C ASN A 648 8.61 -24.81 5.83
N SER A 649 8.83 -23.65 5.21
CA SER A 649 9.08 -23.56 3.78
C SER A 649 10.41 -24.22 3.40
N VAL A 650 10.40 -25.03 2.33
CA VAL A 650 11.55 -25.73 1.79
C VAL A 650 12.14 -24.93 0.62
N SER A 651 13.44 -24.62 0.71
CA SER A 651 14.15 -23.98 -0.38
C SER A 651 14.39 -24.92 -1.57
N THR A 652 14.58 -24.37 -2.76
CA THR A 652 14.81 -25.13 -3.99
C THR A 652 15.95 -26.16 -3.84
N GLY A 653 17.07 -25.79 -3.22
CA GLY A 653 18.22 -26.68 -3.00
C GLY A 653 18.00 -27.82 -1.99
N ASN A 654 16.92 -27.75 -1.20
CA ASN A 654 16.58 -28.75 -0.18
C ASN A 654 15.42 -29.67 -0.59
N MET A 655 14.93 -29.54 -1.83
CA MET A 655 13.87 -30.40 -2.36
C MET A 655 14.36 -31.84 -2.55
N THR A 656 13.61 -32.78 -2.02
CA THR A 656 13.83 -34.23 -2.26
C THR A 656 12.98 -34.70 -3.44
N GLU A 657 13.34 -35.88 -3.98
CA GLU A 657 12.55 -36.51 -5.04
C GLU A 657 11.10 -36.76 -4.61
N GLU A 658 10.87 -37.22 -3.36
CA GLU A 658 9.52 -37.38 -2.82
C GLU A 658 8.71 -36.08 -2.82
N MET A 659 9.37 -34.98 -2.46
CA MET A 659 8.73 -33.65 -2.49
C MET A 659 8.36 -33.21 -3.91
N HIS A 660 9.23 -33.45 -4.87
CA HIS A 660 8.98 -33.16 -6.28
C HIS A 660 7.79 -33.96 -6.83
N GLN A 661 7.72 -35.26 -6.54
CA GLN A 661 6.60 -36.10 -6.97
C GLN A 661 5.30 -35.69 -6.29
N ARG A 662 5.32 -35.42 -4.99
CA ARG A 662 4.14 -34.97 -4.24
C ARG A 662 3.61 -33.64 -4.76
N MET A 663 4.48 -32.72 -5.12
CA MET A 663 4.11 -31.45 -5.75
C MET A 663 3.46 -31.70 -7.12
N ALA A 664 4.02 -32.60 -7.92
CA ALA A 664 3.46 -32.97 -9.23
C ALA A 664 2.04 -33.57 -9.09
N ASP A 665 1.83 -34.47 -8.12
CA ASP A 665 0.51 -35.07 -7.86
C ASP A 665 -0.51 -34.01 -7.37
N TYR A 666 -0.04 -32.98 -6.67
CA TYR A 666 -0.91 -31.89 -6.23
C TYR A 666 -1.29 -30.97 -7.39
N TYR A 667 -0.36 -30.66 -8.31
CA TYR A 667 -0.65 -29.94 -9.55
C TYR A 667 -1.70 -30.70 -10.38
N GLU A 668 -1.51 -32.00 -10.60
CA GLU A 668 -2.45 -32.87 -11.29
C GLU A 668 -3.85 -32.79 -10.66
N TRP A 669 -3.91 -32.94 -9.35
CA TRP A 669 -5.17 -32.90 -8.60
C TRP A 669 -5.88 -31.54 -8.77
N ILE A 670 -5.18 -30.41 -8.64
CA ILE A 670 -5.76 -29.07 -8.75
C ILE A 670 -6.33 -28.84 -10.15
N VAL A 671 -5.55 -29.15 -11.18
CA VAL A 671 -6.00 -28.97 -12.58
C VAL A 671 -7.24 -29.81 -12.86
N LYS A 672 -7.25 -31.08 -12.42
CA LYS A 672 -8.44 -31.97 -12.56
C LYS A 672 -9.65 -31.41 -11.81
N GLN A 673 -9.47 -30.87 -10.59
CA GLN A 673 -10.61 -30.28 -9.86
C GLN A 673 -11.16 -29.04 -10.57
N TYR A 674 -10.30 -28.18 -11.08
CA TYR A 674 -10.73 -27.02 -11.86
C TYR A 674 -11.55 -27.45 -13.08
N LEU A 675 -11.04 -28.33 -13.92
CA LEU A 675 -11.70 -28.81 -15.13
C LEU A 675 -13.00 -29.58 -14.85
N THR A 676 -13.09 -30.27 -13.70
CA THR A 676 -14.27 -31.08 -13.35
C THR A 676 -15.38 -30.25 -12.70
N ILE A 677 -15.03 -29.27 -11.89
CA ILE A 677 -15.99 -28.53 -11.06
C ILE A 677 -16.49 -27.26 -11.77
N ILE A 678 -15.60 -26.54 -12.45
CA ILE A 678 -16.01 -25.34 -13.19
C ILE A 678 -16.61 -25.74 -14.53
N PRO A 679 -17.85 -25.33 -14.85
CA PRO A 679 -18.47 -25.61 -16.14
C PRO A 679 -17.62 -25.08 -17.31
N PRO A 680 -17.51 -25.79 -18.43
CA PRO A 680 -16.65 -25.38 -19.57
C PRO A 680 -16.89 -23.95 -20.06
N GLU A 681 -18.14 -23.49 -20.04
CA GLU A 681 -18.53 -22.12 -20.44
C GLU A 681 -18.05 -21.05 -19.47
N GLN A 682 -17.74 -21.41 -18.23
CA GLN A 682 -17.19 -20.51 -17.21
C GLN A 682 -15.66 -20.62 -17.10
N GLN A 683 -15.02 -21.61 -17.70
CA GLN A 683 -13.59 -21.79 -17.62
C GLN A 683 -12.85 -20.72 -18.45
N TRP A 684 -12.18 -19.77 -17.78
CA TRP A 684 -11.27 -18.86 -18.48
C TRP A 684 -9.86 -19.46 -18.65
N GLY A 685 -9.40 -20.21 -17.66
CA GLY A 685 -8.11 -20.90 -17.73
C GLY A 685 -7.28 -20.80 -16.46
N ILE A 686 -6.05 -21.27 -16.58
CA ILE A 686 -5.04 -21.27 -15.49
C ILE A 686 -3.78 -20.56 -16.02
N CYS A 687 -3.34 -19.53 -15.28
CA CYS A 687 -2.07 -18.86 -15.53
C CYS A 687 -1.07 -19.25 -14.44
N HIS A 688 0.07 -19.80 -14.83
CA HIS A 688 1.18 -20.06 -13.92
C HIS A 688 2.01 -18.79 -13.73
N TRP A 689 2.19 -18.34 -12.45
CA TRP A 689 2.79 -17.04 -12.17
C TRP A 689 4.31 -17.02 -12.28
N CYS A 690 4.95 -18.11 -11.89
CA CYS A 690 6.40 -18.27 -11.96
C CYS A 690 6.75 -19.45 -12.88
N PRO A 691 6.98 -19.26 -14.19
CA PRO A 691 7.37 -20.37 -15.06
C PRO A 691 8.55 -21.18 -14.53
N THR A 692 9.58 -20.49 -14.02
CA THR A 692 10.76 -21.11 -13.38
C THR A 692 10.75 -21.00 -11.88
N ASP A 693 11.58 -21.78 -11.22
CA ASP A 693 11.89 -21.60 -9.79
C ASP A 693 12.39 -20.18 -9.52
N SER A 694 12.08 -19.65 -8.35
CA SER A 694 12.52 -18.31 -7.94
C SER A 694 13.97 -18.36 -7.45
N PRO A 695 14.89 -17.59 -8.04
CA PRO A 695 16.26 -17.50 -7.55
C PRO A 695 16.35 -16.81 -6.19
N ALA A 696 17.47 -16.94 -5.51
CA ALA A 696 17.68 -16.37 -4.17
C ALA A 696 17.53 -14.84 -4.10
N GLY A 697 17.78 -14.13 -5.22
CA GLY A 697 17.61 -12.67 -5.31
C GLY A 697 16.23 -12.22 -5.82
N SER A 698 15.26 -13.13 -5.96
CA SER A 698 13.91 -12.78 -6.40
C SER A 698 13.18 -11.94 -5.38
N GLY A 699 12.45 -10.91 -5.82
CA GLY A 699 11.51 -10.14 -4.99
C GLY A 699 10.23 -10.90 -4.64
N TRP A 700 9.98 -12.05 -5.29
CA TRP A 700 8.83 -12.89 -5.06
C TRP A 700 9.25 -14.31 -4.72
N ARG A 701 8.84 -14.81 -3.54
CA ARG A 701 9.09 -16.17 -3.04
C ARG A 701 10.54 -16.63 -3.29
N ALA A 702 11.52 -15.80 -2.90
CA ALA A 702 12.93 -16.04 -3.15
C ALA A 702 13.39 -17.43 -2.73
N ASN A 703 14.25 -18.07 -3.55
CA ASN A 703 14.83 -19.37 -3.31
C ASN A 703 13.80 -20.52 -3.06
N THR A 704 12.65 -20.47 -3.74
CA THR A 704 11.60 -21.47 -3.59
C THR A 704 11.31 -22.21 -4.91
N PRO A 705 10.85 -23.49 -4.84
CA PRO A 705 10.65 -24.36 -6.00
C PRO A 705 9.33 -24.11 -6.74
N VAL A 706 8.96 -22.84 -6.94
CA VAL A 706 7.63 -22.42 -7.42
C VAL A 706 7.36 -22.72 -8.89
N GLY A 707 8.39 -22.94 -9.70
CA GLY A 707 8.27 -23.13 -11.14
C GLY A 707 7.86 -24.55 -11.54
N ILE A 708 7.34 -24.68 -12.75
CA ILE A 708 7.17 -25.96 -13.45
C ILE A 708 8.39 -26.30 -14.32
N TRP A 709 9.30 -25.34 -14.48
CA TRP A 709 10.69 -25.50 -14.90
C TRP A 709 11.63 -25.09 -13.77
N ASP A 710 12.84 -25.60 -13.79
CA ASP A 710 13.92 -25.09 -12.94
C ASP A 710 14.46 -23.74 -13.47
N ILE A 711 15.43 -23.15 -12.78
CA ILE A 711 16.03 -21.86 -13.17
C ILE A 711 16.78 -21.91 -14.52
N ASN A 712 17.09 -23.11 -15.02
CA ASN A 712 17.73 -23.36 -16.31
C ASN A 712 16.74 -23.78 -17.41
N TYR A 713 15.44 -23.69 -17.13
CA TYR A 713 14.34 -24.09 -18.00
C TYR A 713 14.26 -25.58 -18.30
N TYR A 714 14.83 -26.44 -17.46
CA TYR A 714 14.56 -27.87 -17.48
C TYR A 714 13.20 -28.16 -16.84
N ARG A 715 12.41 -29.04 -17.48
CA ARG A 715 11.11 -29.44 -16.93
C ARG A 715 11.29 -30.16 -15.60
N LYS A 716 10.40 -29.88 -14.65
CA LYS A 716 10.32 -30.54 -13.35
C LYS A 716 9.20 -31.57 -13.34
N HIS A 717 9.12 -32.41 -12.31
CA HIS A 717 7.98 -33.32 -12.11
C HIS A 717 6.65 -32.56 -12.07
N ALA A 718 6.64 -31.32 -11.57
CA ALA A 718 5.49 -30.41 -11.58
C ALA A 718 4.93 -30.20 -13.01
N TYR A 719 5.79 -30.12 -14.05
CA TYR A 719 5.36 -30.03 -15.44
C TYR A 719 4.53 -31.26 -15.84
N ALA A 720 5.02 -32.46 -15.52
CA ALA A 720 4.29 -33.70 -15.78
C ALA A 720 2.97 -33.76 -15.03
N GLY A 721 2.95 -33.32 -13.75
CA GLY A 721 1.73 -33.22 -12.97
C GLY A 721 0.70 -32.30 -13.62
N PHE A 722 1.16 -31.16 -14.10
CA PHE A 722 0.29 -30.21 -14.81
C PHE A 722 -0.33 -30.84 -16.08
N VAL A 723 0.51 -31.53 -16.88
CA VAL A 723 0.07 -32.26 -18.10
C VAL A 723 -0.93 -33.36 -17.76
N ARG A 724 -0.64 -34.20 -16.76
CA ARG A 724 -1.57 -35.27 -16.31
C ARG A 724 -2.91 -34.68 -15.82
N GLY A 725 -2.88 -33.46 -15.29
CA GLY A 725 -4.09 -32.73 -14.92
C GLY A 725 -5.02 -32.46 -16.11
N PHE A 726 -4.47 -32.23 -17.28
CA PHE A 726 -5.21 -32.08 -18.55
C PHE A 726 -5.60 -33.43 -19.17
N GLY A 727 -5.28 -34.55 -18.55
CA GLY A 727 -5.49 -35.89 -19.12
C GLY A 727 -4.41 -36.29 -20.12
N GLY A 728 -3.31 -35.51 -20.21
CA GLY A 728 -2.18 -35.81 -21.07
C GLY A 728 -1.39 -37.02 -20.60
N VAL A 729 -0.94 -37.81 -21.53
CA VAL A 729 -0.04 -38.95 -21.34
C VAL A 729 1.24 -38.69 -22.12
N VAL A 730 2.34 -39.37 -21.76
CA VAL A 730 3.59 -39.32 -22.51
C VAL A 730 3.33 -39.78 -23.94
N SER A 731 3.71 -38.96 -24.92
CA SER A 731 3.60 -39.31 -26.32
C SER A 731 4.52 -40.49 -26.62
N GLY A 732 3.99 -41.69 -26.67
CA GLY A 732 4.72 -42.95 -26.87
C GLY A 732 3.97 -44.17 -26.33
N ILE A 733 2.97 -43.92 -25.48
CA ILE A 733 1.99 -44.93 -25.09
C ILE A 733 0.66 -44.46 -25.69
N GLU A 734 0.20 -45.02 -26.77
CA GLU A 734 -1.19 -44.87 -27.20
C GLU A 734 -2.07 -45.25 -25.98
N THR A 735 -2.91 -44.32 -25.55
CA THR A 735 -3.99 -44.65 -24.60
C THR A 735 -4.85 -45.70 -25.25
N VAL A 736 -4.71 -46.93 -24.82
CA VAL A 736 -5.77 -47.91 -25.05
C VAL A 736 -6.98 -47.36 -24.31
N ASN A 737 -7.97 -46.86 -25.05
CA ASN A 737 -9.30 -46.63 -24.52
C ASN A 737 -9.65 -47.86 -23.64
N GLU A 738 -10.14 -47.66 -22.41
CA GLU A 738 -10.73 -48.71 -21.60
C GLU A 738 -12.08 -49.19 -22.24
N GLU A 739 -11.99 -49.72 -23.43
CA GLU A 739 -12.80 -50.86 -23.84
C GLU A 739 -12.16 -52.05 -23.17
N GLU A 740 -12.93 -52.90 -22.51
CA GLU A 740 -12.50 -54.08 -21.73
C GLU A 740 -11.22 -54.72 -22.28
N PRO A 741 -10.20 -54.99 -21.46
CA PRO A 741 -8.92 -55.42 -21.99
C PRO A 741 -9.12 -56.65 -22.87
N ILE A 742 -8.97 -56.52 -24.19
CA ILE A 742 -8.84 -57.68 -25.06
C ILE A 742 -7.53 -58.31 -24.63
N VAL A 743 -7.62 -59.23 -23.69
CA VAL A 743 -6.50 -60.07 -23.23
C VAL A 743 -6.11 -60.86 -24.47
N LYS A 744 -5.11 -60.37 -25.23
CA LYS A 744 -4.54 -61.12 -26.32
C LYS A 744 -4.03 -62.46 -25.74
N LYS A 745 -4.78 -63.54 -26.01
CA LYS A 745 -4.40 -64.87 -25.57
C LYS A 745 -3.09 -65.27 -26.19
N GLY A 746 -2.16 -65.78 -25.42
CA GLY A 746 -0.84 -66.23 -25.86
C GLY A 746 0.30 -65.86 -24.91
N ILE A 747 1.48 -66.32 -25.28
CA ILE A 747 2.73 -66.03 -24.55
C ILE A 747 3.53 -65.02 -25.39
N TYR A 748 3.99 -63.97 -24.72
CA TYR A 748 4.80 -62.89 -25.31
C TYR A 748 6.10 -62.77 -24.52
N ASP A 749 7.16 -62.36 -25.22
CA ASP A 749 8.40 -61.89 -24.55
C ASP A 749 8.22 -60.47 -23.97
N LEU A 750 9.22 -59.97 -23.27
CA LEU A 750 9.18 -58.64 -22.66
C LEU A 750 9.21 -57.49 -23.70
N SER A 751 9.54 -57.80 -24.97
CA SER A 751 9.46 -56.83 -26.07
C SER A 751 8.05 -56.78 -26.71
N GLY A 752 7.09 -57.59 -26.22
CA GLY A 752 5.74 -57.67 -26.77
C GLY A 752 5.60 -58.57 -28.01
N ARG A 753 6.65 -59.30 -28.42
CA ARG A 753 6.61 -60.23 -29.55
C ARG A 753 5.94 -61.53 -29.06
N ARG A 754 4.95 -62.02 -29.83
CA ARG A 754 4.25 -63.27 -29.58
C ARG A 754 5.17 -64.45 -29.81
N ILE A 755 5.32 -65.31 -28.79
CA ILE A 755 6.14 -66.52 -28.84
C ILE A 755 5.26 -67.72 -29.11
N SER A 756 4.06 -67.83 -28.54
CA SER A 756 3.15 -68.93 -28.65
C SER A 756 1.68 -68.49 -28.52
N GLU A 757 0.78 -69.26 -29.17
CA GLU A 757 -0.67 -69.07 -29.02
C GLU A 757 -1.22 -69.76 -27.76
N GLY A 758 -0.47 -70.67 -27.18
CA GLY A 758 -0.85 -71.35 -25.95
C GLY A 758 -0.59 -70.52 -24.70
N THR A 759 -0.90 -71.08 -23.55
CA THR A 759 -0.69 -70.47 -22.23
C THR A 759 0.32 -71.22 -21.38
N ASP A 760 0.86 -72.31 -21.91
CA ASP A 760 1.82 -73.18 -21.18
C ASP A 760 3.27 -72.75 -21.50
N ILE A 761 3.98 -72.32 -20.48
CA ILE A 761 5.39 -71.92 -20.56
C ILE A 761 6.34 -73.08 -20.29
N SER A 762 5.84 -74.31 -20.02
CA SER A 762 6.67 -75.41 -19.63
C SER A 762 7.70 -75.86 -20.68
N THR A 763 7.44 -75.66 -21.95
CA THR A 763 8.28 -75.96 -23.09
C THR A 763 9.24 -74.87 -23.51
N LEU A 764 9.14 -73.67 -22.91
CA LEU A 764 9.95 -72.54 -23.27
C LEU A 764 11.26 -72.49 -22.42
N PRO A 765 12.30 -71.83 -22.86
CA PRO A 765 13.51 -71.61 -22.06
C PRO A 765 13.24 -70.91 -20.73
N ALA A 766 14.14 -71.04 -19.76
CA ALA A 766 14.04 -70.25 -18.52
C ALA A 766 14.09 -68.73 -18.86
N GLY A 767 13.16 -67.95 -18.33
CA GLY A 767 13.05 -66.52 -18.64
C GLY A 767 11.76 -65.89 -18.16
N PHE A 768 11.57 -64.59 -18.55
CA PHE A 768 10.37 -63.81 -18.22
C PHE A 768 9.45 -63.78 -19.45
N TYR A 769 8.16 -64.04 -19.21
CA TYR A 769 7.13 -64.10 -20.26
C TYR A 769 5.88 -63.31 -19.81
N ILE A 770 5.11 -62.79 -20.74
CA ILE A 770 3.78 -62.26 -20.50
C ILE A 770 2.76 -63.27 -21.05
N VAL A 771 2.00 -63.91 -20.16
CA VAL A 771 0.99 -64.91 -20.49
C VAL A 771 -0.39 -64.33 -20.18
N ASN A 772 -1.21 -64.14 -21.19
CA ASN A 772 -2.55 -63.55 -21.04
C ASN A 772 -2.50 -62.26 -20.23
N GLY A 773 -1.56 -61.35 -20.51
CA GLY A 773 -1.39 -60.07 -19.84
C GLY A 773 -0.72 -60.14 -18.46
N LYS A 774 -0.38 -61.32 -17.93
CA LYS A 774 0.29 -61.46 -16.64
C LYS A 774 1.77 -61.85 -16.82
N LYS A 775 2.65 -61.19 -16.07
CA LYS A 775 4.07 -61.48 -16.05
C LYS A 775 4.30 -62.83 -15.33
N MET A 776 4.96 -63.78 -15.98
CA MET A 776 5.33 -65.10 -15.47
C MET A 776 6.83 -65.35 -15.62
N VAL A 777 7.39 -66.07 -14.64
CA VAL A 777 8.81 -66.44 -14.63
C VAL A 777 8.89 -67.94 -14.78
N LYS A 778 9.61 -68.41 -15.80
CA LYS A 778 10.02 -69.78 -15.86
C LYS A 778 11.47 -69.90 -15.33
N LYS A 779 11.64 -70.67 -14.27
CA LYS A 779 12.95 -70.98 -13.67
C LYS A 779 13.69 -72.07 -14.45
#